data_fc37d772c4d591e8c61ccd2e3eb26622
#
_entry.id   fc37d772c4d591e8c61ccd2e3eb26622
#
_cell.length_a   1.000
_cell.length_b   1.000
_cell.length_c   1.000
_cell.angle_alpha   90.00
_cell.angle_beta   90.00
_cell.angle_gamma   90.00
#
_symmetry.space_group_name_H-M   'P 1'
#
loop_
_entity.id
_entity.type
_entity.pdbx_description
1 polymer ?
#
loop_
_entity_poly.entity_id
_entity_poly.type
_entity_poly.pdbx_seq_one_letter_code
_entity_poly.pdbx_strand_id
1 'polypeptide(L)'
;MKHRFTLFALAAAILSTGAWADVLTPGQALARLGEGRAKAPSGGSPATLKLRATVNTSAAEPAAYLFEKEGQKGYVVLAADDGVDAVLGYSDAPTATDGTIPPQMQGMLDFYALEIEALRAGNVRQTLSSKASTTERAPIAPMIKTKWDQGTPYNDQTPTIDGQHCLTGCGATALAQVLAYHRFPAQASGEGYCTYSVNNVEQTDRMDLGEPIDWANMPEVVPQTAAQNAAVAQLMKICGYAIHMNYGLQWSESDMFGITTAVVNNFGYDPATTLDQLKYHTVAEWEGLLYGSLQEGCPIVYRGYGAWQGGHIFVCDGYASDGYFHFNWGWSGQMDGFFKVSALNPYQVYTGTEMNGFSEGQFAVLNMKPASGSASVVKPIICQYSDLYGNMEGSMLTLDGGFYNESHNSIDMQLGVCVRNMTDNTEKYYPLNAKMLGVGIGMGWNSISVDVSQFGMVEGTRYAVRVVSRAYDGSGPWYEVLHQPTSDHEFIITVEGSTYKVVGRYNYNPVGVWMEVPATIYINGLHTIKAQITNRWDFPVCTHFKPYVNYNNTYYPVGDGILVDLAPNEVVEKEFTVNCSLGKDGESTTLILVQNDYLMHSSCGVTLAALPDEFTLTSGGIIFDDGSSNVVNPDGFTVTAKVACSKGLFANSIRFQLYGQDPNNANQANYLEICNTSKPIFVEENGQNDATVEFSIPENLRDRGTYYVMAFNAFNYQPLSQTPTRFTLLKSGGVADAVAEADSLKIFYDRGMHTVVLGGTSPVSSLEVYSADGKAIAVDMDGRTASVEALPAGVYVVVATDATGARATAKIAR
;
A
#
# COMPACT_ATOMS: atom_id res chain seq x y z
N MET A 1 -23.92 -47.43 32.41
CA MET A 1 -22.51 -47.02 32.47
C MET A 1 -22.35 -45.76 31.60
N LYS A 2 -22.13 -44.64 32.26
CA LYS A 2 -21.98 -43.36 31.60
C LYS A 2 -20.51 -43.09 31.38
N HIS A 3 -20.04 -42.99 30.15
CA HIS A 3 -18.73 -42.44 29.85
C HIS A 3 -18.93 -41.02 29.36
N ARG A 4 -18.49 -40.06 30.17
CA ARG A 4 -18.29 -38.67 29.80
C ARG A 4 -16.95 -38.57 29.07
N PHE A 5 -16.95 -38.17 27.81
CA PHE A 5 -15.77 -37.67 27.13
C PHE A 5 -15.66 -36.16 27.40
N THR A 6 -14.64 -35.78 28.13
CA THR A 6 -14.26 -34.41 28.33
C THR A 6 -13.31 -34.05 27.18
N LEU A 7 -13.78 -33.26 26.22
CA LEU A 7 -12.92 -32.61 25.20
C LEU A 7 -12.16 -31.47 25.88
N PHE A 8 -10.84 -31.59 25.97
CA PHE A 8 -9.97 -30.47 26.23
C PHE A 8 -9.74 -29.78 24.90
N ALA A 9 -10.37 -28.63 24.70
CA ALA A 9 -10.01 -27.69 23.65
C ALA A 9 -8.71 -26.96 24.08
N LEU A 10 -7.60 -27.33 23.46
CA LEU A 10 -6.35 -26.61 23.58
C LEU A 10 -6.45 -25.42 22.60
N ALA A 11 -6.90 -24.27 23.08
CA ALA A 11 -6.78 -23.02 22.36
C ALA A 11 -5.30 -22.60 22.41
N ALA A 12 -4.54 -22.96 21.39
CA ALA A 12 -3.26 -22.31 21.13
C ALA A 12 -3.57 -20.91 20.55
N ALA A 13 -3.63 -19.92 21.43
CA ALA A 13 -3.52 -18.53 20.98
C ALA A 13 -2.12 -18.35 20.42
N ILE A 14 -1.98 -18.48 19.12
CA ILE A 14 -0.83 -17.94 18.42
C ILE A 14 -1.07 -16.43 18.39
N LEU A 15 -0.56 -15.74 19.40
CA LEU A 15 -0.30 -14.30 19.29
C LEU A 15 0.74 -14.16 18.19
N SER A 16 0.30 -13.94 16.98
CA SER A 16 1.14 -13.31 15.96
C SER A 16 1.38 -11.89 16.45
N THR A 17 2.44 -11.69 17.21
CA THR A 17 3.05 -10.38 17.31
C THR A 17 3.51 -10.06 15.90
N GLY A 18 2.67 -9.39 15.11
CA GLY A 18 3.12 -8.68 13.94
C GLY A 18 4.22 -7.76 14.43
N ALA A 19 5.46 -7.98 13.99
CA ALA A 19 6.51 -7.01 14.18
C ALA A 19 6.01 -5.75 13.47
N TRP A 20 5.59 -4.76 14.21
CA TRP A 20 5.27 -3.43 13.69
C TRP A 20 6.59 -2.89 13.13
N ALA A 21 6.56 -2.47 11.88
CA ALA A 21 7.72 -1.86 11.26
C ALA A 21 8.07 -0.56 12.03
N ASP A 22 9.30 -0.48 12.52
CA ASP A 22 9.74 0.67 13.30
C ASP A 22 10.07 1.86 12.39
N VAL A 23 9.61 3.07 12.77
CA VAL A 23 9.99 4.31 12.10
C VAL A 23 11.47 4.60 12.38
N LEU A 24 12.30 4.46 11.36
CA LEU A 24 13.73 4.67 11.45
C LEU A 24 14.09 6.16 11.45
N THR A 25 15.05 6.55 12.25
CA THR A 25 15.69 7.86 12.15
C THR A 25 16.61 7.94 10.93
N PRO A 26 17.01 9.16 10.48
CA PRO A 26 17.97 9.31 9.39
C PRO A 26 19.29 8.53 9.61
N GLY A 27 19.78 8.50 10.87
CA GLY A 27 20.99 7.76 11.23
C GLY A 27 20.82 6.25 11.13
N GLN A 28 19.68 5.72 11.57
CA GLN A 28 19.34 4.30 11.47
C GLN A 28 19.14 3.87 10.03
N ALA A 29 18.46 4.70 9.22
CA ALA A 29 18.32 4.45 7.79
C ALA A 29 19.69 4.39 7.08
N LEU A 30 20.61 5.31 7.41
CA LEU A 30 21.99 5.27 6.91
C LEU A 30 22.77 4.04 7.36
N ALA A 31 22.57 3.57 8.58
CA ALA A 31 23.25 2.36 9.07
C ALA A 31 22.88 1.12 8.26
N ARG A 32 21.65 1.02 7.76
CA ARG A 32 21.20 -0.08 6.90
C ARG A 32 21.97 -0.17 5.57
N LEU A 33 22.58 0.91 5.09
CA LEU A 33 23.50 0.86 3.92
C LEU A 33 24.77 0.04 4.18
N GLY A 34 25.21 -0.08 5.45
CA GLY A 34 26.41 -0.82 5.85
C GLY A 34 26.17 -2.33 6.07
N GLU A 35 24.93 -2.78 6.19
CA GLU A 35 24.57 -4.16 6.53
C GLU A 35 24.60 -5.16 5.35
N GLY A 36 25.13 -4.78 4.22
CA GLY A 36 25.45 -5.69 3.08
C GLY A 36 24.26 -6.13 2.22
N ARG A 37 23.07 -5.64 2.47
CA ARG A 37 21.86 -5.91 1.66
C ARG A 37 21.51 -4.81 0.67
N ALA A 38 22.01 -3.60 0.88
CA ALA A 38 21.76 -2.46 0.01
C ALA A 38 23.05 -2.08 -0.71
N LYS A 39 23.11 -2.22 -2.02
CA LYS A 39 24.20 -1.63 -2.81
C LYS A 39 24.03 -0.12 -2.77
N ALA A 40 24.92 0.56 -2.03
CA ALA A 40 25.03 2.00 -2.17
C ALA A 40 25.43 2.35 -3.62
N PRO A 41 24.99 3.51 -4.13
CA PRO A 41 25.48 4.02 -5.40
C PRO A 41 27.01 4.01 -5.42
N SER A 42 27.62 3.84 -6.59
CA SER A 42 29.07 3.67 -6.77
C SER A 42 29.87 4.71 -5.97
N GLY A 43 30.61 4.25 -4.96
CA GLY A 43 31.58 5.06 -4.20
C GLY A 43 31.06 5.92 -3.04
N GLY A 44 29.81 5.74 -2.58
CA GLY A 44 29.29 6.49 -1.42
C GLY A 44 29.57 5.78 -0.10
N SER A 45 30.42 6.35 0.77
CA SER A 45 30.44 6.01 2.20
C SER A 45 29.28 6.72 2.91
N PRO A 46 28.61 6.11 3.89
CA PRO A 46 27.60 6.80 4.71
C PRO A 46 28.06 8.15 5.29
N ALA A 47 29.36 8.30 5.55
CA ALA A 47 29.97 9.52 6.10
C ALA A 47 29.92 10.73 5.13
N THR A 48 29.66 10.54 3.84
CA THR A 48 29.65 11.62 2.82
C THR A 48 28.21 11.97 2.38
N LEU A 49 27.20 11.37 2.99
CA LEU A 49 25.79 11.62 2.67
C LEU A 49 25.20 12.65 3.62
N LYS A 50 24.54 13.66 3.07
CA LYS A 50 23.82 14.69 3.84
C LYS A 50 22.33 14.59 3.58
N LEU A 51 21.53 14.62 4.64
CA LEU A 51 20.07 14.67 4.53
C LEU A 51 19.64 15.92 3.79
N ARG A 52 18.90 15.75 2.70
CA ARG A 52 18.34 16.81 1.87
C ARG A 52 16.87 17.04 2.14
N ALA A 53 16.08 15.96 2.22
CA ALA A 53 14.65 16.02 2.45
C ALA A 53 14.16 14.82 3.23
N THR A 54 13.06 15.01 3.96
CA THR A 54 12.27 13.96 4.59
C THR A 54 10.93 13.89 3.87
N VAL A 55 10.55 12.71 3.46
CA VAL A 55 9.24 12.40 2.87
C VAL A 55 8.38 11.85 4.00
N ASN A 56 7.23 12.46 4.22
CA ASN A 56 6.35 12.10 5.33
C ASN A 56 5.06 11.44 4.84
N THR A 57 4.49 10.58 5.68
CA THR A 57 3.13 10.05 5.57
C THR A 57 2.09 11.17 5.76
N SER A 58 0.82 10.88 5.55
CA SER A 58 -0.29 11.80 5.84
C SER A 58 -0.36 12.18 7.33
N ALA A 59 0.09 11.28 8.21
CA ALA A 59 0.23 11.52 9.65
C ALA A 59 1.47 12.34 10.03
N ALA A 60 2.21 12.88 9.04
CA ALA A 60 3.45 13.63 9.21
C ALA A 60 4.61 12.82 9.84
N GLU A 61 4.57 11.50 9.76
CA GLU A 61 5.66 10.62 10.17
C GLU A 61 6.64 10.39 9.01
N PRO A 62 7.95 10.27 9.27
CA PRO A 62 8.91 9.97 8.22
C PRO A 62 8.61 8.62 7.53
N ALA A 63 8.53 8.64 6.21
CA ALA A 63 8.39 7.44 5.37
C ALA A 63 9.68 7.15 4.60
N ALA A 64 10.37 8.19 4.13
CA ALA A 64 11.65 8.05 3.46
C ALA A 64 12.55 9.27 3.67
N TYR A 65 13.82 9.08 3.44
CA TYR A 65 14.85 10.12 3.52
C TYR A 65 15.61 10.23 2.21
N LEU A 66 15.69 11.44 1.67
CA LEU A 66 16.55 11.75 0.54
C LEU A 66 17.89 12.26 1.04
N PHE A 67 18.94 11.52 0.80
CA PHE A 67 20.32 11.92 1.09
C PHE A 67 21.05 12.27 -0.20
N GLU A 68 21.82 13.33 -0.15
CA GLU A 68 22.66 13.79 -1.26
C GLU A 68 24.13 13.55 -0.96
N LYS A 69 24.90 13.12 -1.97
CA LYS A 69 26.35 13.03 -1.87
C LYS A 69 26.99 14.41 -1.88
N GLU A 70 28.03 14.57 -1.10
CA GLU A 70 28.77 15.83 -1.03
C GLU A 70 29.28 16.27 -2.42
N GLY A 71 29.04 17.54 -2.76
CA GLY A 71 29.38 18.10 -4.08
C GLY A 71 28.34 17.79 -5.16
N GLN A 72 27.10 17.45 -4.80
CA GLN A 72 25.95 17.23 -5.72
C GLN A 72 26.21 16.12 -6.77
N LYS A 73 26.93 15.09 -6.39
CA LYS A 73 27.33 13.97 -7.27
C LYS A 73 26.44 12.75 -7.10
N GLY A 74 25.16 12.96 -6.99
CA GLY A 74 24.18 11.89 -6.85
C GLY A 74 23.49 11.89 -5.50
N TYR A 75 22.53 10.98 -5.36
CA TYR A 75 21.69 10.87 -4.17
C TYR A 75 21.26 9.42 -3.89
N VAL A 76 20.71 9.20 -2.71
CA VAL A 76 20.04 7.96 -2.34
C VAL A 76 18.76 8.27 -1.58
N VAL A 77 17.70 7.51 -1.87
CA VAL A 77 16.43 7.51 -1.13
C VAL A 77 16.41 6.29 -0.24
N LEU A 78 16.34 6.49 1.06
CA LEU A 78 16.30 5.43 2.07
C LEU A 78 14.92 5.38 2.73
N ALA A 79 14.39 4.19 2.91
CA ALA A 79 13.17 3.99 3.67
C ALA A 79 13.38 4.38 5.14
N ALA A 80 12.41 5.06 5.71
CA ALA A 80 12.32 5.33 7.14
C ALA A 80 11.51 4.22 7.87
N ASP A 81 11.59 3.00 7.37
CA ASP A 81 10.84 1.85 7.84
C ASP A 81 11.67 0.56 7.66
N ASP A 82 11.70 -0.31 8.65
CA ASP A 82 12.48 -1.55 8.59
C ASP A 82 11.72 -2.72 7.94
N GLY A 83 10.40 -2.59 7.78
CA GLY A 83 9.54 -3.55 7.07
C GLY A 83 9.67 -3.55 5.55
N VAL A 84 10.41 -2.58 4.98
CA VAL A 84 10.62 -2.46 3.54
C VAL A 84 12.11 -2.45 3.18
N ASP A 85 12.44 -2.54 1.89
CA ASP A 85 13.82 -2.46 1.41
C ASP A 85 14.48 -1.14 1.85
N ALA A 86 15.72 -1.22 2.32
CA ALA A 86 16.44 -0.05 2.84
C ALA A 86 16.64 1.06 1.80
N VAL A 87 16.90 0.70 0.54
CA VAL A 87 17.09 1.65 -0.57
C VAL A 87 15.87 1.60 -1.47
N LEU A 88 15.21 2.73 -1.64
CA LEU A 88 14.05 2.89 -2.54
C LEU A 88 14.45 3.46 -3.89
N GLY A 89 15.55 4.21 -3.95
CA GLY A 89 16.06 4.77 -5.18
C GLY A 89 17.45 5.36 -5.02
N TYR A 90 18.16 5.51 -6.14
CA TYR A 90 19.49 6.12 -6.15
C TYR A 90 19.86 6.66 -7.53
N SER A 91 20.83 7.58 -7.55
CA SER A 91 21.43 8.09 -8.77
C SER A 91 22.87 8.51 -8.54
N ASP A 92 23.69 8.38 -9.58
CA ASP A 92 25.01 8.99 -9.69
C ASP A 92 24.98 10.27 -10.53
N ALA A 93 23.80 10.66 -11.07
CA ALA A 93 23.60 11.90 -11.80
C ALA A 93 23.65 13.12 -10.87
N PRO A 94 24.09 14.28 -11.38
CA PRO A 94 24.07 15.52 -10.60
C PRO A 94 22.67 15.87 -10.11
N THR A 95 22.58 16.38 -8.89
CA THR A 95 21.35 16.89 -8.30
C THR A 95 21.15 18.37 -8.61
N ALA A 96 19.91 18.86 -8.54
CA ALA A 96 19.58 20.27 -8.75
C ALA A 96 20.31 21.18 -7.72
N THR A 97 20.89 22.27 -8.21
CA THR A 97 21.67 23.21 -7.38
C THR A 97 20.80 24.08 -6.47
N ASP A 98 19.54 24.30 -6.88
CA ASP A 98 18.56 25.12 -6.16
C ASP A 98 17.77 24.35 -5.09
N GLY A 99 18.02 23.06 -4.96
CA GLY A 99 17.34 22.22 -3.97
C GLY A 99 15.99 21.67 -4.42
N THR A 100 15.54 21.94 -5.63
CA THR A 100 14.24 21.43 -6.13
C THR A 100 14.29 19.91 -6.36
N ILE A 101 13.16 19.25 -6.08
CA ILE A 101 12.89 17.87 -6.46
C ILE A 101 11.91 17.93 -7.63
N PRO A 102 12.20 17.25 -8.77
CA PRO A 102 11.25 17.20 -9.88
C PRO A 102 9.87 16.72 -9.42
N PRO A 103 8.77 17.36 -9.85
CA PRO A 103 7.43 16.96 -9.44
C PRO A 103 7.12 15.49 -9.69
N GLN A 104 7.64 14.91 -10.78
CA GLN A 104 7.50 13.49 -11.13
C GLN A 104 8.19 12.59 -10.11
N MET A 105 9.39 12.96 -9.68
CA MET A 105 10.10 12.26 -8.62
C MET A 105 9.40 12.44 -7.28
N GLN A 106 8.90 13.65 -6.97
CA GLN A 106 8.13 13.89 -5.75
C GLN A 106 6.89 12.99 -5.72
N GLY A 107 6.18 12.84 -6.84
CA GLY A 107 5.05 11.91 -6.95
C GLY A 107 5.43 10.45 -6.62
N MET A 108 6.61 9.99 -7.05
CA MET A 108 7.11 8.66 -6.70
C MET A 108 7.44 8.55 -5.19
N LEU A 109 8.03 9.58 -4.62
CA LEU A 109 8.34 9.62 -3.18
C LEU A 109 7.07 9.65 -2.34
N ASP A 110 6.06 10.42 -2.75
CA ASP A 110 4.75 10.46 -2.10
C ASP A 110 4.06 9.10 -2.18
N PHE A 111 4.20 8.39 -3.30
CA PHE A 111 3.69 7.03 -3.46
C PHE A 111 4.33 6.06 -2.44
N TYR A 112 5.64 6.11 -2.27
CA TYR A 112 6.31 5.32 -1.22
C TYR A 112 5.79 5.65 0.18
N ALA A 113 5.52 6.94 0.45
CA ALA A 113 5.00 7.34 1.75
C ALA A 113 3.62 6.72 2.01
N LEU A 114 2.76 6.67 1.00
CA LEU A 114 1.44 6.08 1.09
C LEU A 114 1.50 4.56 1.29
N GLU A 115 2.38 3.86 0.56
CA GLU A 115 2.59 2.42 0.72
C GLU A 115 3.11 2.07 2.12
N ILE A 116 4.08 2.85 2.63
CA ILE A 116 4.63 2.65 3.98
C ILE A 116 3.58 2.97 5.05
N GLU A 117 2.76 4.00 4.86
CA GLU A 117 1.63 4.30 5.74
C GLU A 117 0.64 3.14 5.80
N ALA A 118 0.29 2.57 4.64
CA ALA A 118 -0.60 1.43 4.55
C ALA A 118 0.00 0.17 5.20
N LEU A 119 1.31 -0.04 5.05
CA LEU A 119 2.02 -1.14 5.71
C LEU A 119 1.94 -1.01 7.24
N ARG A 120 2.21 0.19 7.76
CA ARG A 120 2.13 0.50 9.19
C ARG A 120 0.72 0.36 9.76
N ALA A 121 -0.28 0.73 8.96
CA ALA A 121 -1.68 0.57 9.33
C ALA A 121 -2.16 -0.91 9.28
N GLY A 122 -1.31 -1.84 8.81
CA GLY A 122 -1.67 -3.24 8.62
C GLY A 122 -2.62 -3.48 7.44
N ASN A 123 -2.77 -2.49 6.55
CA ASN A 123 -3.64 -2.56 5.37
C ASN A 123 -2.99 -3.30 4.19
N VAL A 124 -1.75 -3.75 4.33
CA VAL A 124 -1.00 -4.49 3.32
C VAL A 124 -0.65 -5.87 3.84
N ARG A 125 -0.95 -6.89 3.06
CA ARG A 125 -0.64 -8.28 3.39
C ARG A 125 0.83 -8.59 3.07
N GLN A 126 1.61 -8.97 4.07
CA GLN A 126 2.84 -9.72 3.84
C GLN A 126 2.46 -11.17 3.48
N THR A 127 2.49 -11.52 2.22
CA THR A 127 2.48 -12.93 1.87
C THR A 127 3.81 -13.52 2.32
N LEU A 128 3.78 -14.35 3.36
CA LEU A 128 4.86 -15.25 3.73
C LEU A 128 5.00 -16.34 2.64
N SER A 129 5.06 -15.93 1.39
CA SER A 129 5.40 -16.82 0.31
C SER A 129 6.88 -17.17 0.47
N SER A 130 7.14 -18.42 0.79
CA SER A 130 8.44 -19.06 0.60
C SER A 130 9.12 -18.44 -0.62
N LYS A 131 10.34 -17.97 -0.45
CA LYS A 131 11.27 -17.53 -1.50
C LYS A 131 10.88 -18.06 -2.87
N ALA A 132 10.03 -17.32 -3.60
CA ALA A 132 9.98 -17.50 -5.02
C ALA A 132 11.38 -17.13 -5.51
N SER A 133 12.01 -18.03 -6.22
CA SER A 133 13.29 -17.80 -6.85
C SER A 133 13.19 -16.48 -7.59
N THR A 134 13.82 -15.43 -7.07
CA THR A 134 14.06 -14.23 -7.85
C THR A 134 14.94 -14.68 -9.01
N THR A 135 14.35 -14.88 -10.17
CA THR A 135 15.13 -15.07 -11.39
C THR A 135 15.97 -13.81 -11.52
N GLU A 136 17.27 -13.94 -11.34
CA GLU A 136 18.20 -12.82 -11.42
C GLU A 136 18.10 -12.25 -12.84
N ARG A 137 17.47 -11.08 -12.97
CA ARG A 137 17.29 -10.41 -14.26
C ARG A 137 18.55 -9.66 -14.61
N ALA A 138 18.98 -9.78 -15.86
CA ALA A 138 20.16 -9.05 -16.34
C ALA A 138 19.89 -7.53 -16.35
N PRO A 139 20.85 -6.69 -15.98
CA PRO A 139 20.68 -5.24 -16.05
C PRO A 139 20.53 -4.77 -17.51
N ILE A 140 19.69 -3.74 -17.69
CA ILE A 140 19.46 -3.05 -18.97
C ILE A 140 19.89 -1.60 -18.76
N ALA A 141 20.89 -1.15 -19.52
CA ALA A 141 21.36 0.23 -19.42
C ALA A 141 20.25 1.22 -19.85
N PRO A 142 20.18 2.42 -19.28
CA PRO A 142 19.25 3.45 -19.72
C PRO A 142 19.34 3.69 -21.22
N MET A 143 18.20 3.60 -21.90
CA MET A 143 18.11 3.65 -23.37
C MET A 143 18.04 5.09 -23.88
N ILE A 144 17.36 5.97 -23.13
CA ILE A 144 17.09 7.35 -23.53
C ILE A 144 18.25 8.24 -23.11
N LYS A 145 18.79 8.98 -24.10
CA LYS A 145 19.87 9.95 -23.88
C LYS A 145 19.35 11.37 -23.70
N THR A 146 18.15 11.65 -24.19
CA THR A 146 17.55 12.99 -24.12
C THR A 146 17.33 13.39 -22.67
N LYS A 147 17.59 14.66 -22.40
CA LYS A 147 17.40 15.31 -21.09
C LYS A 147 16.50 16.54 -21.31
N TRP A 148 15.28 16.25 -21.77
CA TRP A 148 14.36 17.29 -22.18
C TRP A 148 13.52 17.80 -21.02
N ASP A 149 12.87 18.93 -21.24
CA ASP A 149 12.09 19.67 -20.26
C ASP A 149 10.79 20.17 -20.86
N GLN A 150 9.96 20.83 -20.06
CA GLN A 150 8.65 21.32 -20.46
C GLN A 150 8.62 22.82 -20.79
N GLY A 151 9.65 23.57 -20.42
CA GLY A 151 9.79 25.01 -20.66
C GLY A 151 10.53 25.32 -21.93
N THR A 152 10.97 26.58 -22.07
CA THR A 152 11.78 27.05 -23.22
C THR A 152 13.11 26.29 -23.32
N PRO A 153 13.54 25.82 -24.51
CA PRO A 153 12.93 26.07 -25.84
C PRO A 153 11.92 25.00 -26.27
N TYR A 154 11.61 24.02 -25.45
CA TYR A 154 10.74 22.88 -25.79
C TYR A 154 9.30 23.33 -26.07
N ASN A 155 8.82 24.39 -25.41
CA ASN A 155 7.46 24.88 -25.52
C ASN A 155 7.33 26.07 -26.51
N ASP A 156 8.35 26.39 -27.29
CA ASP A 156 8.33 27.58 -28.19
C ASP A 156 7.23 27.51 -29.26
N GLN A 157 6.58 26.37 -29.46
CA GLN A 157 5.47 26.18 -30.41
C GLN A 157 4.15 25.74 -29.75
N THR A 158 4.04 25.76 -28.44
CA THR A 158 2.77 25.50 -27.74
C THR A 158 1.83 26.75 -27.83
N PRO A 159 0.53 26.59 -27.57
CA PRO A 159 -0.39 27.72 -27.47
C PRO A 159 0.09 28.78 -26.48
N THR A 160 -0.32 30.04 -26.71
CA THR A 160 0.03 31.14 -25.82
C THR A 160 -1.18 31.67 -25.07
N ILE A 161 -0.99 31.94 -23.76
CA ILE A 161 -1.95 32.61 -22.89
C ILE A 161 -1.26 33.90 -22.38
N ASP A 162 -1.89 35.06 -22.58
CA ASP A 162 -1.35 36.37 -22.22
C ASP A 162 0.08 36.63 -22.75
N GLY A 163 0.36 36.11 -23.95
CA GLY A 163 1.67 36.28 -24.62
C GLY A 163 2.79 35.35 -24.08
N GLN A 164 2.47 34.41 -23.20
CA GLN A 164 3.42 33.41 -22.70
C GLN A 164 3.05 32.05 -23.27
N HIS A 165 4.05 31.27 -23.70
CA HIS A 165 3.84 29.89 -24.11
C HIS A 165 3.46 28.99 -22.93
N CYS A 166 2.45 28.14 -23.15
CA CYS A 166 2.10 27.07 -22.18
C CYS A 166 3.24 26.08 -22.06
N LEU A 167 3.31 25.35 -20.93
CA LEU A 167 4.23 24.23 -20.79
C LEU A 167 3.87 23.11 -21.78
N THR A 168 4.86 22.34 -22.25
CA THR A 168 4.60 21.20 -23.16
C THR A 168 3.69 20.14 -22.54
N GLY A 169 3.72 20.01 -21.21
CA GLY A 169 3.09 18.92 -20.48
C GLY A 169 3.97 17.67 -20.40
N CYS A 170 3.90 16.99 -19.25
CA CYS A 170 4.74 15.83 -18.99
C CYS A 170 4.49 14.66 -19.96
N GLY A 171 3.22 14.47 -20.39
CA GLY A 171 2.84 13.43 -21.34
C GLY A 171 3.46 13.66 -22.73
N ALA A 172 3.41 14.90 -23.25
CA ALA A 172 4.06 15.22 -24.53
C ALA A 172 5.58 15.09 -24.44
N THR A 173 6.19 15.52 -23.32
CA THR A 173 7.64 15.42 -23.11
C THR A 173 8.09 13.97 -23.05
N ALA A 174 7.40 13.10 -22.29
CA ALA A 174 7.71 11.68 -22.19
C ALA A 174 7.56 10.98 -23.55
N LEU A 175 6.45 11.20 -24.22
CA LEU A 175 6.19 10.64 -25.55
C LEU A 175 7.25 11.07 -26.55
N ALA A 176 7.57 12.38 -26.61
CA ALA A 176 8.57 12.92 -27.54
C ALA A 176 9.96 12.30 -27.32
N GLN A 177 10.36 12.03 -26.09
CA GLN A 177 11.64 11.35 -25.78
C GLN A 177 11.66 9.92 -26.29
N VAL A 178 10.57 9.16 -26.18
CA VAL A 178 10.45 7.80 -26.74
C VAL A 178 10.46 7.82 -28.27
N LEU A 179 9.73 8.75 -28.90
CA LEU A 179 9.78 8.91 -30.36
C LEU A 179 11.18 9.28 -30.84
N ALA A 180 11.88 10.16 -30.11
CA ALA A 180 13.27 10.54 -30.41
C ALA A 180 14.25 9.40 -30.26
N TYR A 181 14.07 8.50 -29.29
CA TYR A 181 14.87 7.27 -29.16
C TYR A 181 14.76 6.39 -30.42
N HIS A 182 13.56 6.18 -30.93
CA HIS A 182 13.34 5.41 -32.14
C HIS A 182 13.62 6.21 -33.44
N ARG A 183 13.68 7.54 -33.38
CA ARG A 183 13.72 8.44 -34.55
C ARG A 183 12.62 8.12 -35.56
N PHE A 184 11.42 7.92 -35.06
CA PHE A 184 10.24 7.43 -35.78
C PHE A 184 8.95 8.07 -35.23
N PRO A 185 7.94 8.31 -36.08
CA PRO A 185 7.90 8.14 -37.54
C PRO A 185 8.60 9.30 -38.30
N ALA A 186 8.70 9.21 -39.62
CA ALA A 186 9.14 10.33 -40.45
C ALA A 186 8.14 11.52 -40.40
N GLN A 187 6.87 11.20 -40.25
CA GLN A 187 5.75 12.13 -40.02
C GLN A 187 4.63 11.39 -39.30
N ALA A 188 3.87 12.09 -38.47
CA ALA A 188 2.65 11.54 -37.90
C ALA A 188 1.51 11.58 -38.92
N SER A 189 0.34 11.05 -38.59
CA SER A 189 -0.83 11.03 -39.48
C SER A 189 -2.11 11.38 -38.72
N GLY A 190 -3.10 11.89 -39.48
CA GLY A 190 -4.41 12.26 -38.96
C GLY A 190 -4.45 13.68 -38.39
N GLU A 191 -5.56 14.01 -37.74
CA GLU A 191 -5.78 15.28 -37.08
C GLU A 191 -5.56 15.15 -35.56
N GLY A 192 -4.88 16.14 -34.97
CA GLY A 192 -4.80 16.31 -33.52
C GLY A 192 -5.48 17.60 -33.09
N TYR A 193 -5.79 17.71 -31.82
CA TYR A 193 -6.30 18.95 -31.23
C TYR A 193 -5.74 19.14 -29.81
N CYS A 194 -5.82 20.37 -29.34
CA CYS A 194 -5.54 20.70 -27.95
C CYS A 194 -6.60 21.62 -27.41
N THR A 195 -6.68 21.74 -26.11
CA THR A 195 -7.50 22.73 -25.40
C THR A 195 -6.66 23.61 -24.50
N TYR A 196 -7.11 24.83 -24.23
CA TYR A 196 -6.55 25.77 -23.28
C TYR A 196 -7.58 26.83 -22.92
N SER A 197 -7.43 27.52 -21.79
CA SER A 197 -8.38 28.53 -21.35
C SER A 197 -7.80 29.94 -21.39
N VAL A 198 -8.51 30.86 -22.08
CA VAL A 198 -8.20 32.29 -22.07
C VAL A 198 -9.37 33.02 -21.42
N ASN A 199 -9.10 33.76 -20.35
CA ASN A 199 -10.14 34.48 -19.58
C ASN A 199 -11.31 33.59 -19.15
N ASN A 200 -11.03 32.35 -18.71
CA ASN A 200 -11.99 31.28 -18.34
C ASN A 200 -12.89 30.85 -19.51
N VAL A 201 -12.51 31.10 -20.76
CA VAL A 201 -13.18 30.55 -21.94
C VAL A 201 -12.27 29.50 -22.58
N GLU A 202 -12.77 28.26 -22.66
CA GLU A 202 -12.05 27.19 -23.31
C GLU A 202 -11.89 27.45 -24.80
N GLN A 203 -10.67 27.30 -25.29
CA GLN A 203 -10.29 27.37 -26.69
C GLN A 203 -9.91 25.94 -27.14
N THR A 204 -10.17 25.64 -28.43
CA THR A 204 -9.73 24.40 -29.05
C THR A 204 -8.99 24.71 -30.33
N ASP A 205 -7.73 24.30 -30.42
CA ASP A 205 -6.94 24.39 -31.64
C ASP A 205 -6.79 22.98 -32.24
N ARG A 206 -6.83 22.91 -33.59
CA ARG A 206 -6.68 21.71 -34.39
C ARG A 206 -5.53 21.84 -35.37
N MET A 207 -4.86 20.74 -35.64
CA MET A 207 -3.81 20.67 -36.64
C MET A 207 -3.79 19.33 -37.37
N ASP A 208 -3.38 19.37 -38.64
CA ASP A 208 -2.95 18.16 -39.35
C ASP A 208 -1.57 17.75 -38.80
N LEU A 209 -1.46 16.50 -38.34
CA LEU A 209 -0.23 15.96 -37.74
C LEU A 209 0.81 15.53 -38.82
N GLY A 210 0.44 15.59 -40.11
CA GLY A 210 1.26 15.12 -41.22
C GLY A 210 2.49 15.94 -41.57
N GLU A 211 2.87 16.93 -40.75
CA GLU A 211 4.13 17.65 -40.93
C GLU A 211 5.33 16.70 -40.74
N PRO A 212 6.36 16.73 -41.64
CA PRO A 212 7.58 15.95 -41.47
C PRO A 212 8.30 16.34 -40.19
N ILE A 213 8.71 15.34 -39.38
CA ILE A 213 9.47 15.56 -38.16
C ILE A 213 10.95 15.75 -38.52
N ASP A 214 11.54 16.87 -38.09
CA ASP A 214 12.94 17.22 -38.41
C ASP A 214 13.92 16.39 -37.57
N TRP A 215 14.03 15.09 -37.87
CA TRP A 215 14.99 14.20 -37.23
C TRP A 215 16.46 14.58 -37.50
N ALA A 216 16.72 15.31 -38.57
CA ALA A 216 18.08 15.70 -38.89
C ALA A 216 18.64 16.73 -37.87
N ASN A 217 17.80 17.63 -37.38
CA ASN A 217 18.14 18.60 -36.36
C ASN A 217 17.74 18.22 -34.96
N MET A 218 17.17 16.99 -34.74
CA MET A 218 16.72 16.55 -33.41
C MET A 218 17.94 16.39 -32.48
N PRO A 219 17.97 17.08 -31.32
CA PRO A 219 19.08 16.99 -30.39
C PRO A 219 19.15 15.58 -29.75
N GLU A 220 20.37 15.07 -29.59
CA GLU A 220 20.59 13.76 -28.95
C GLU A 220 20.43 13.83 -27.43
N VAL A 221 20.84 14.94 -26.80
CA VAL A 221 20.74 15.14 -25.35
C VAL A 221 19.88 16.35 -25.04
N VAL A 222 20.39 17.55 -25.28
CA VAL A 222 19.68 18.83 -25.10
C VAL A 222 19.92 19.71 -26.32
N PRO A 223 18.99 20.58 -26.71
CA PRO A 223 19.18 21.47 -27.86
C PRO A 223 20.29 22.49 -27.60
N GLN A 224 21.13 22.74 -28.60
CA GLN A 224 22.28 23.62 -28.53
C GLN A 224 22.26 24.73 -29.62
N THR A 225 21.37 24.61 -30.61
CA THR A 225 21.26 25.55 -31.75
C THR A 225 19.81 25.91 -31.99
N ALA A 226 19.56 27.04 -32.68
CA ALA A 226 18.22 27.47 -33.04
C ALA A 226 17.47 26.43 -33.89
N ALA A 227 18.16 25.67 -34.77
CA ALA A 227 17.57 24.61 -35.56
C ALA A 227 17.14 23.43 -34.66
N GLN A 228 17.92 23.07 -33.67
CA GLN A 228 17.58 22.02 -32.70
C GLN A 228 16.42 22.48 -31.79
N ASN A 229 16.41 23.75 -31.36
CA ASN A 229 15.28 24.32 -30.60
C ASN A 229 13.97 24.20 -31.41
N ALA A 230 14.00 24.59 -32.69
CA ALA A 230 12.81 24.49 -33.55
C ALA A 230 12.36 23.05 -33.76
N ALA A 231 13.30 22.13 -33.99
CA ALA A 231 12.98 20.72 -34.22
C ALA A 231 12.34 20.08 -32.98
N VAL A 232 12.89 20.30 -31.78
CA VAL A 232 12.33 19.71 -30.55
C VAL A 232 10.98 20.33 -30.19
N ALA A 233 10.82 21.66 -30.36
CA ALA A 233 9.55 22.36 -30.12
C ALA A 233 8.45 21.88 -31.08
N GLN A 234 8.79 21.63 -32.37
CA GLN A 234 7.86 21.04 -33.33
C GLN A 234 7.39 19.65 -32.87
N LEU A 235 8.32 18.76 -32.48
CA LEU A 235 7.98 17.43 -32.00
C LEU A 235 7.09 17.49 -30.76
N MET A 236 7.40 18.35 -29.79
CA MET A 236 6.58 18.56 -28.59
C MET A 236 5.15 19.00 -28.94
N LYS A 237 5.02 19.95 -29.88
CA LYS A 237 3.70 20.39 -30.39
C LYS A 237 2.94 19.23 -31.02
N ILE A 238 3.57 18.49 -31.93
CA ILE A 238 2.93 17.35 -32.59
C ILE A 238 2.45 16.32 -31.54
N CYS A 239 3.29 15.98 -30.58
CA CYS A 239 2.92 15.08 -29.47
C CYS A 239 1.73 15.62 -28.68
N GLY A 240 1.78 16.88 -28.26
CA GLY A 240 0.72 17.50 -27.46
C GLY A 240 -0.64 17.51 -28.16
N TYR A 241 -0.67 17.84 -29.45
CA TYR A 241 -1.92 17.82 -30.24
C TYR A 241 -2.42 16.39 -30.46
N ALA A 242 -1.51 15.45 -30.71
CA ALA A 242 -1.89 14.04 -30.92
C ALA A 242 -2.52 13.40 -29.70
N ILE A 243 -2.09 13.80 -28.48
CA ILE A 243 -2.61 13.26 -27.21
C ILE A 243 -3.68 14.15 -26.56
N HIS A 244 -4.22 15.10 -27.32
CA HIS A 244 -5.30 15.99 -26.90
C HIS A 244 -4.97 16.79 -25.61
N MET A 245 -3.77 17.38 -25.56
CA MET A 245 -3.27 18.11 -24.41
C MET A 245 -4.21 19.26 -24.00
N ASN A 246 -4.53 19.35 -22.73
CA ASN A 246 -5.10 20.55 -22.13
C ASN A 246 -3.96 21.44 -21.62
N TYR A 247 -3.66 22.51 -22.36
CA TYR A 247 -2.49 23.34 -22.13
C TYR A 247 -2.73 24.42 -21.07
N GLY A 248 -1.71 24.70 -20.25
CA GLY A 248 -1.71 25.79 -19.28
C GLY A 248 -0.31 26.34 -19.00
N LEU A 249 -0.27 27.51 -18.34
CA LEU A 249 0.99 28.19 -18.03
C LEU A 249 1.76 27.55 -16.88
N GLN A 250 1.07 26.91 -15.96
CA GLN A 250 1.68 26.28 -14.79
C GLN A 250 1.72 24.76 -14.89
N TRP A 251 0.73 24.14 -15.52
CA TRP A 251 0.65 22.70 -15.82
C TRP A 251 -0.14 22.50 -17.09
N SER A 252 0.16 21.39 -17.78
CA SER A 252 -0.59 20.93 -18.94
C SER A 252 -0.92 19.45 -18.74
N GLU A 253 -2.14 19.04 -19.06
CA GLU A 253 -2.70 17.72 -18.71
C GLU A 253 -3.02 16.88 -19.94
N SER A 254 -2.75 15.59 -19.84
CA SER A 254 -3.16 14.56 -20.80
C SER A 254 -3.37 13.23 -20.06
N ASP A 255 -4.05 12.29 -20.69
CA ASP A 255 -4.28 10.98 -20.13
C ASP A 255 -3.47 9.87 -20.84
N MET A 256 -3.32 8.72 -20.17
CA MET A 256 -2.54 7.59 -20.69
C MET A 256 -3.25 6.85 -21.82
N PHE A 257 -4.59 6.88 -21.87
CA PHE A 257 -5.36 6.28 -22.96
C PHE A 257 -5.14 7.07 -24.23
N GLY A 258 -5.19 8.41 -24.15
CA GLY A 258 -4.87 9.30 -25.27
C GLY A 258 -3.47 9.07 -25.82
N ILE A 259 -2.47 8.91 -24.95
CA ILE A 259 -1.09 8.60 -25.36
C ILE A 259 -1.04 7.26 -26.09
N THR A 260 -1.61 6.20 -25.52
CA THR A 260 -1.58 4.86 -26.12
C THR A 260 -2.28 4.84 -27.48
N THR A 261 -3.41 5.51 -27.58
CA THR A 261 -4.16 5.66 -28.84
C THR A 261 -3.34 6.41 -29.90
N ALA A 262 -2.74 7.54 -29.53
CA ALA A 262 -1.93 8.34 -30.44
C ALA A 262 -0.69 7.60 -30.94
N VAL A 263 -0.02 6.85 -30.07
CA VAL A 263 1.17 6.06 -30.42
C VAL A 263 0.86 5.09 -31.56
N VAL A 264 -0.26 4.38 -31.50
CA VAL A 264 -0.65 3.42 -32.53
C VAL A 264 -1.25 4.12 -33.74
N ASN A 265 -2.23 4.98 -33.53
CA ASN A 265 -3.06 5.52 -34.63
C ASN A 265 -2.40 6.69 -35.37
N ASN A 266 -1.65 7.54 -34.66
CA ASN A 266 -1.05 8.74 -35.26
C ASN A 266 0.46 8.55 -35.56
N PHE A 267 1.19 7.83 -34.71
CA PHE A 267 2.64 7.64 -34.89
C PHE A 267 3.03 6.30 -35.53
N GLY A 268 2.06 5.41 -35.83
CA GLY A 268 2.32 4.16 -36.58
C GLY A 268 3.18 3.16 -35.81
N TYR A 269 3.06 3.12 -34.48
CA TYR A 269 3.67 2.09 -33.66
C TYR A 269 2.90 0.78 -33.76
N ASP A 270 3.54 -0.29 -33.30
CA ASP A 270 2.97 -1.64 -33.34
C ASP A 270 1.64 -1.70 -32.56
N PRO A 271 0.57 -2.26 -33.15
CA PRO A 271 -0.71 -2.45 -32.47
C PRO A 271 -0.65 -3.31 -31.21
N ALA A 272 0.45 -4.05 -30.98
CA ALA A 272 0.71 -4.76 -29.74
C ALA A 272 1.16 -3.83 -28.59
N THR A 273 1.32 -2.53 -28.85
CA THR A 273 1.47 -1.52 -27.79
C THR A 273 0.25 -1.54 -26.88
N THR A 274 0.46 -1.70 -25.58
CA THR A 274 -0.64 -1.85 -24.60
C THR A 274 -0.50 -0.88 -23.46
N LEU A 275 -1.63 -0.40 -22.97
CA LEU A 275 -1.71 0.28 -21.67
C LEU A 275 -2.02 -0.77 -20.60
N ASP A 276 -1.25 -0.77 -19.52
CA ASP A 276 -1.50 -1.64 -18.37
C ASP A 276 -1.39 -0.85 -17.06
N GLN A 277 -1.91 -1.40 -15.96
CA GLN A 277 -2.05 -0.71 -14.69
C GLN A 277 -1.61 -1.62 -13.53
N LEU A 278 -0.82 -1.07 -12.61
CA LEU A 278 -0.34 -1.81 -11.44
C LEU A 278 -1.48 -2.44 -10.61
N LYS A 279 -2.65 -1.80 -10.54
CA LYS A 279 -3.78 -2.30 -9.75
C LYS A 279 -4.26 -3.71 -10.12
N TYR A 280 -3.95 -4.18 -11.32
CA TYR A 280 -4.31 -5.52 -11.80
C TYR A 280 -3.23 -6.58 -11.56
N HIS A 281 -2.13 -6.21 -10.94
CA HIS A 281 -0.96 -7.06 -10.80
C HIS A 281 -0.42 -7.04 -9.37
N THR A 282 0.26 -8.12 -9.01
CA THR A 282 1.21 -8.05 -7.90
C THR A 282 2.41 -7.22 -8.31
N VAL A 283 3.18 -6.70 -7.36
CA VAL A 283 4.41 -5.93 -7.66
C VAL A 283 5.39 -6.77 -8.50
N ALA A 284 5.50 -8.07 -8.21
CA ALA A 284 6.39 -8.98 -8.96
C ALA A 284 5.97 -9.16 -10.42
N GLU A 285 4.67 -9.27 -10.68
CA GLU A 285 4.12 -9.34 -12.04
C GLU A 285 4.32 -8.02 -12.78
N TRP A 286 4.05 -6.90 -12.10
CA TRP A 286 4.28 -5.56 -12.65
C TRP A 286 5.73 -5.34 -13.06
N GLU A 287 6.69 -5.64 -12.18
CA GLU A 287 8.12 -5.61 -12.51
C GLU A 287 8.44 -6.53 -13.71
N GLY A 288 7.78 -7.68 -13.79
CA GLY A 288 7.92 -8.61 -14.91
C GLY A 288 7.50 -8.01 -16.24
N LEU A 289 6.37 -7.31 -16.27
CA LEU A 289 5.85 -6.63 -17.45
C LEU A 289 6.75 -5.49 -17.92
N LEU A 290 7.18 -4.64 -16.96
CA LEU A 290 8.11 -3.54 -17.26
C LEU A 290 9.43 -4.07 -17.81
N TYR A 291 10.02 -5.06 -17.13
CA TYR A 291 11.29 -5.67 -17.56
C TYR A 291 11.17 -6.30 -18.94
N GLY A 292 10.09 -7.01 -19.23
CA GLY A 292 9.82 -7.62 -20.54
C GLY A 292 9.79 -6.58 -21.67
N SER A 293 9.12 -5.43 -21.45
CA SER A 293 9.11 -4.34 -22.43
C SER A 293 10.52 -3.78 -22.67
N LEU A 294 11.28 -3.51 -21.58
CA LEU A 294 12.64 -2.99 -21.67
C LEU A 294 13.60 -4.00 -22.35
N GLN A 295 13.45 -5.30 -22.09
CA GLN A 295 14.26 -6.35 -22.70
C GLN A 295 14.10 -6.42 -24.22
N GLU A 296 12.90 -6.08 -24.74
CA GLU A 296 12.61 -5.95 -26.15
C GLU A 296 13.11 -4.63 -26.77
N GLY A 297 13.82 -3.78 -26.00
CA GLY A 297 14.29 -2.48 -26.45
C GLY A 297 13.18 -1.43 -26.54
N CYS A 298 12.10 -1.60 -25.81
CA CYS A 298 10.92 -0.73 -25.80
C CYS A 298 10.91 0.13 -24.53
N PRO A 299 11.35 1.40 -24.56
CA PRO A 299 11.15 2.33 -23.46
C PRO A 299 9.65 2.51 -23.16
N ILE A 300 9.35 2.81 -21.92
CA ILE A 300 7.98 2.81 -21.40
C ILE A 300 7.58 4.24 -21.05
N VAL A 301 6.47 4.74 -21.60
CA VAL A 301 5.81 5.92 -21.04
C VAL A 301 5.09 5.47 -19.78
N TYR A 302 5.52 6.00 -18.65
CA TYR A 302 5.08 5.62 -17.33
C TYR A 302 4.35 6.77 -16.65
N ARG A 303 3.28 6.48 -15.92
CA ARG A 303 2.60 7.44 -15.07
C ARG A 303 2.68 6.98 -13.62
N GLY A 304 3.12 7.89 -12.74
CA GLY A 304 2.94 7.80 -11.31
C GLY A 304 1.90 8.80 -10.81
N TYR A 305 1.29 8.53 -9.68
CA TYR A 305 0.32 9.44 -9.05
C TYR A 305 0.80 9.80 -7.64
N GLY A 306 0.88 11.10 -7.37
CA GLY A 306 1.15 11.61 -6.03
C GLY A 306 -0.15 12.10 -5.37
N ALA A 307 -0.35 11.79 -4.11
CA ALA A 307 -1.57 12.11 -3.37
C ALA A 307 -1.97 13.60 -3.37
N TRP A 308 -0.99 14.48 -3.55
CA TRP A 308 -1.18 15.94 -3.37
C TRP A 308 -0.97 16.78 -4.64
N GLN A 309 -0.35 16.22 -5.67
CA GLN A 309 0.10 16.98 -6.84
C GLN A 309 -0.47 16.50 -8.18
N GLY A 310 -1.40 15.53 -8.16
CA GLY A 310 -1.93 14.94 -9.38
C GLY A 310 -1.00 13.90 -10.03
N GLY A 311 -1.38 13.37 -11.19
CA GLY A 311 -0.58 12.38 -11.92
C GLY A 311 0.53 13.01 -12.72
N HIS A 312 1.71 12.39 -12.74
CA HIS A 312 2.85 12.78 -13.55
C HIS A 312 3.26 11.67 -14.50
N ILE A 313 3.59 12.06 -15.73
CA ILE A 313 4.02 11.14 -16.78
C ILE A 313 5.51 11.37 -17.06
N PHE A 314 6.26 10.27 -17.17
CA PHE A 314 7.71 10.26 -17.36
C PHE A 314 8.13 8.99 -18.10
N VAL A 315 9.42 8.73 -18.28
CA VAL A 315 9.89 7.56 -19.02
C VAL A 315 10.61 6.59 -18.10
N CYS A 316 10.26 5.30 -18.21
CA CYS A 316 11.04 4.20 -17.67
C CYS A 316 11.83 3.56 -18.83
N ASP A 317 13.16 3.50 -18.73
CA ASP A 317 14.03 3.17 -19.88
C ASP A 317 15.24 2.30 -19.56
N GLY A 318 15.33 1.79 -18.33
CA GLY A 318 16.44 0.92 -17.94
C GLY A 318 16.12 0.09 -16.71
N TYR A 319 16.98 -0.85 -16.39
CA TYR A 319 16.86 -1.74 -15.25
C TYR A 319 18.23 -2.05 -14.65
N ALA A 320 18.39 -1.84 -13.35
CA ALA A 320 19.50 -2.37 -12.58
C ALA A 320 19.10 -3.70 -11.94
N SER A 321 20.03 -4.41 -11.35
CA SER A 321 19.72 -5.59 -10.57
C SER A 321 18.74 -5.27 -9.40
N ASP A 322 18.08 -6.30 -8.88
CA ASP A 322 17.27 -6.22 -7.65
C ASP A 322 16.02 -5.32 -7.72
N GLY A 323 15.41 -5.19 -8.90
CA GLY A 323 14.13 -4.51 -9.07
C GLY A 323 14.21 -2.98 -9.16
N TYR A 324 15.37 -2.41 -9.47
CA TYR A 324 15.49 -0.97 -9.70
C TYR A 324 15.34 -0.64 -11.17
N PHE A 325 14.34 0.16 -11.49
CA PHE A 325 14.08 0.68 -12.83
C PHE A 325 14.64 2.09 -12.98
N HIS A 326 15.22 2.40 -14.12
CA HIS A 326 15.68 3.75 -14.42
C HIS A 326 14.54 4.61 -14.92
N PHE A 327 14.40 5.81 -14.32
CA PHE A 327 13.43 6.82 -14.71
C PHE A 327 14.10 8.10 -15.18
N ASN A 328 13.64 8.58 -16.34
CA ASN A 328 13.90 9.91 -16.86
C ASN A 328 12.66 10.77 -16.59
N TRP A 329 12.79 11.75 -15.71
CA TRP A 329 11.68 12.55 -15.22
C TRP A 329 11.15 13.59 -16.20
N GLY A 330 11.85 13.83 -17.31
CA GLY A 330 11.51 14.91 -18.24
C GLY A 330 11.73 16.30 -17.64
N TRP A 331 12.80 16.45 -16.83
CA TRP A 331 13.14 17.67 -16.07
C TRP A 331 14.61 18.02 -16.26
N SER A 332 15.01 18.28 -17.51
CA SER A 332 16.40 18.59 -17.90
C SER A 332 17.42 17.53 -17.47
N GLY A 333 17.01 16.28 -17.24
CA GLY A 333 17.85 15.21 -16.71
C GLY A 333 18.23 15.37 -15.23
N GLN A 334 17.58 16.29 -14.53
CA GLN A 334 17.80 16.47 -13.10
C GLN A 334 17.17 15.32 -12.33
N MET A 335 17.97 14.75 -11.44
CA MET A 335 17.55 13.66 -10.55
C MET A 335 17.03 12.41 -11.27
N ASP A 336 17.35 12.22 -12.56
CA ASP A 336 17.14 10.93 -13.21
C ASP A 336 17.89 9.84 -12.43
N GLY A 337 17.31 8.65 -12.30
CA GLY A 337 17.93 7.62 -11.49
C GLY A 337 17.17 6.30 -11.46
N PHE A 338 17.63 5.43 -10.61
CA PHE A 338 17.11 4.09 -10.41
C PHE A 338 16.22 4.04 -9.17
N PHE A 339 15.00 3.52 -9.32
CA PHE A 339 13.99 3.46 -8.27
C PHE A 339 13.27 2.12 -8.26
N LYS A 340 12.84 1.69 -7.09
CA LYS A 340 11.82 0.64 -6.97
C LYS A 340 10.49 1.16 -7.50
N VAL A 341 9.72 0.32 -8.15
CA VAL A 341 8.35 0.68 -8.58
C VAL A 341 7.36 0.68 -7.42
N SER A 342 7.74 0.09 -6.29
CA SER A 342 6.99 0.03 -5.06
C SER A 342 7.95 -0.04 -3.88
N ALA A 343 7.62 0.60 -2.76
CA ALA A 343 8.33 0.42 -1.49
C ALA A 343 8.04 -0.95 -0.86
N LEU A 344 6.93 -1.57 -1.25
CA LEU A 344 6.49 -2.86 -0.75
C LEU A 344 7.34 -3.99 -1.34
N ASN A 345 7.45 -5.08 -0.58
CA ASN A 345 8.06 -6.29 -1.09
C ASN A 345 7.29 -6.80 -2.32
N PRO A 346 7.95 -7.27 -3.41
CA PRO A 346 7.28 -7.79 -4.61
C PRO A 346 6.22 -8.86 -4.37
N TYR A 347 6.24 -9.50 -3.22
CA TYR A 347 5.26 -10.53 -2.82
C TYR A 347 4.15 -10.01 -1.91
N GLN A 348 4.11 -8.72 -1.63
CA GLN A 348 3.01 -8.08 -0.92
C GLN A 348 1.87 -7.81 -1.89
N VAL A 349 0.65 -8.10 -1.48
CA VAL A 349 -0.55 -7.87 -2.27
C VAL A 349 -1.25 -6.64 -1.73
N TYR A 350 -1.58 -5.71 -2.62
CA TYR A 350 -2.46 -4.61 -2.29
C TYR A 350 -3.85 -5.16 -1.96
N THR A 351 -4.42 -4.71 -0.87
CA THR A 351 -5.69 -5.20 -0.37
C THR A 351 -6.58 -4.02 0.00
N GLY A 352 -7.79 -4.00 -0.51
CA GLY A 352 -8.83 -3.06 -0.13
C GLY A 352 -9.00 -1.82 -1.02
N THR A 353 -10.19 -1.25 -0.95
CA THR A 353 -10.63 -0.11 -1.77
C THR A 353 -9.93 1.20 -1.42
N GLU A 354 -9.45 1.35 -0.19
CA GLU A 354 -8.69 2.55 0.21
C GLU A 354 -7.29 2.58 -0.38
N MET A 355 -6.74 1.43 -0.74
CA MET A 355 -5.51 1.31 -1.53
C MET A 355 -5.74 1.55 -3.02
N ASN A 356 -6.98 1.54 -3.50
CA ASN A 356 -7.31 1.79 -4.91
C ASN A 356 -6.78 3.14 -5.39
N GLY A 357 -6.73 4.16 -4.53
CA GLY A 357 -6.12 5.45 -4.84
C GLY A 357 -4.63 5.36 -5.18
N PHE A 358 -3.92 4.33 -4.70
CA PHE A 358 -2.46 4.18 -4.89
C PHE A 358 -2.12 3.31 -6.09
N SER A 359 -2.72 2.14 -6.20
CA SER A 359 -2.52 1.26 -7.34
C SER A 359 -3.19 1.80 -8.62
N GLU A 360 -4.29 2.54 -8.49
CA GLU A 360 -4.96 3.21 -9.62
C GLU A 360 -4.11 4.31 -10.27
N GLY A 361 -3.07 4.79 -9.61
CA GLY A 361 -2.20 5.86 -10.12
C GLY A 361 -1.05 5.41 -11.00
N GLN A 362 -0.66 4.15 -11.02
CA GLN A 362 0.48 3.69 -11.82
C GLN A 362 0.03 2.99 -13.11
N PHE A 363 0.46 3.59 -14.23
CA PHE A 363 0.18 3.12 -15.59
C PHE A 363 1.46 3.01 -16.39
N ALA A 364 1.49 2.08 -17.34
CA ALA A 364 2.61 1.91 -18.27
C ALA A 364 2.10 1.65 -19.69
N VAL A 365 2.63 2.41 -20.67
CA VAL A 365 2.48 2.08 -22.08
C VAL A 365 3.62 1.17 -22.47
N LEU A 366 3.33 -0.11 -22.61
CA LEU A 366 4.28 -1.20 -22.85
C LEU A 366 4.46 -1.50 -24.33
N ASN A 367 5.57 -2.13 -24.69
CA ASN A 367 5.86 -2.63 -26.04
C ASN A 367 5.84 -1.54 -27.12
N MET A 368 6.25 -0.34 -26.79
CA MET A 368 6.33 0.79 -27.72
C MET A 368 7.47 0.60 -28.71
N LYS A 369 7.18 0.12 -29.90
CA LYS A 369 8.13 -0.04 -31.02
C LYS A 369 7.47 0.28 -32.34
N PRO A 370 8.22 0.81 -33.32
CA PRO A 370 7.72 1.03 -34.68
C PRO A 370 7.11 -0.25 -35.25
N ALA A 371 5.97 -0.13 -35.97
CA ALA A 371 5.34 -1.28 -36.61
C ALA A 371 6.28 -1.87 -37.67
N SER A 372 6.51 -3.18 -37.62
CA SER A 372 7.39 -3.88 -38.55
C SER A 372 6.72 -4.27 -39.87
N GLY A 373 5.42 -3.95 -40.06
CA GLY A 373 4.62 -4.37 -41.21
C GLY A 373 4.16 -5.85 -41.15
N SER A 374 4.57 -6.61 -40.14
CA SER A 374 4.01 -7.93 -39.83
C SER A 374 2.74 -7.73 -39.00
N ALA A 375 1.74 -8.59 -39.24
CA ALA A 375 0.53 -8.55 -38.43
C ALA A 375 0.87 -8.94 -36.97
N SER A 376 0.81 -7.96 -36.07
CA SER A 376 0.93 -8.21 -34.66
C SER A 376 -0.40 -8.64 -34.08
N VAL A 377 -0.36 -9.60 -33.18
CA VAL A 377 -1.55 -10.03 -32.44
C VAL A 377 -1.84 -8.97 -31.36
N VAL A 378 -2.95 -8.28 -31.53
CA VAL A 378 -3.45 -7.34 -30.52
C VAL A 378 -3.95 -8.15 -29.34
N LYS A 379 -3.30 -7.95 -28.17
CA LYS A 379 -3.79 -8.53 -26.92
C LYS A 379 -4.98 -7.70 -26.45
N PRO A 380 -6.16 -8.31 -26.28
CA PRO A 380 -7.28 -7.60 -25.67
C PRO A 380 -6.99 -7.27 -24.20
N ILE A 381 -7.26 -6.04 -23.80
CA ILE A 381 -7.20 -5.60 -22.41
C ILE A 381 -8.64 -5.47 -21.93
N ILE A 382 -9.20 -6.59 -21.46
CA ILE A 382 -10.49 -6.60 -20.77
C ILE A 382 -10.23 -6.61 -19.28
N CYS A 383 -10.90 -5.73 -18.56
CA CYS A 383 -10.77 -5.58 -17.13
C CYS A 383 -12.10 -5.89 -16.44
N GLN A 384 -12.03 -6.57 -15.32
CA GLN A 384 -13.10 -6.72 -14.35
C GLN A 384 -13.05 -5.55 -13.37
N TYR A 385 -14.11 -4.76 -13.32
CA TYR A 385 -14.14 -3.52 -12.55
C TYR A 385 -14.59 -3.68 -11.10
N SER A 386 -15.30 -4.77 -10.80
CA SER A 386 -15.78 -5.11 -9.46
C SER A 386 -15.57 -6.59 -9.23
N ASP A 387 -15.73 -7.00 -7.98
CA ASP A 387 -15.79 -8.43 -7.67
C ASP A 387 -16.82 -9.15 -8.56
N LEU A 388 -16.49 -10.36 -8.93
CA LEU A 388 -17.37 -11.19 -9.74
C LEU A 388 -18.41 -11.85 -8.83
N TYR A 389 -19.68 -11.71 -9.20
CA TYR A 389 -20.80 -12.38 -8.54
C TYR A 389 -21.32 -13.51 -9.43
N GLY A 390 -21.69 -14.63 -8.83
CA GLY A 390 -22.25 -15.76 -9.56
C GLY A 390 -23.56 -16.23 -8.97
N ASN A 391 -24.56 -16.38 -9.81
CA ASN A 391 -25.82 -17.01 -9.46
C ASN A 391 -26.06 -18.24 -10.34
N MET A 392 -26.52 -19.34 -9.72
CA MET A 392 -26.86 -20.57 -10.41
C MET A 392 -28.36 -20.81 -10.36
N GLU A 393 -28.98 -20.84 -11.51
CA GLU A 393 -30.38 -21.20 -11.66
C GLU A 393 -30.52 -22.41 -12.60
N GLY A 394 -30.75 -23.59 -12.00
CA GLY A 394 -30.67 -24.86 -12.73
C GLY A 394 -29.25 -25.14 -13.22
N SER A 395 -29.04 -25.15 -14.54
CA SER A 395 -27.73 -25.24 -15.18
C SER A 395 -27.21 -23.91 -15.71
N MET A 396 -27.96 -22.82 -15.54
CA MET A 396 -27.55 -21.50 -15.96
C MET A 396 -26.75 -20.81 -14.86
N LEU A 397 -25.47 -20.53 -15.14
CA LEU A 397 -24.59 -19.69 -14.33
C LEU A 397 -24.65 -18.28 -14.90
N THR A 398 -25.06 -17.32 -14.08
CA THR A 398 -24.96 -15.89 -14.40
C THR A 398 -23.79 -15.30 -13.60
N LEU A 399 -22.89 -14.64 -14.30
CA LEU A 399 -21.70 -13.99 -13.77
C LEU A 399 -21.87 -12.48 -13.91
N ASP A 400 -21.96 -11.78 -12.79
CA ASP A 400 -22.10 -10.33 -12.72
C ASP A 400 -20.78 -9.73 -12.24
N GLY A 401 -20.22 -8.71 -12.93
CA GLY A 401 -18.92 -8.20 -12.51
C GLY A 401 -18.38 -7.00 -13.30
N GLY A 402 -19.17 -6.38 -14.16
CA GLY A 402 -18.71 -5.20 -14.94
C GLY A 402 -17.38 -5.46 -15.69
N PHE A 403 -17.49 -5.76 -16.97
CA PHE A 403 -16.32 -6.03 -17.82
C PHE A 403 -16.15 -4.90 -18.83
N TYR A 404 -14.96 -4.31 -18.88
CA TYR A 404 -14.64 -3.15 -19.72
C TYR A 404 -13.48 -3.45 -20.64
N ASN A 405 -13.57 -2.90 -21.87
CA ASN A 405 -12.46 -2.91 -22.81
C ASN A 405 -11.56 -1.68 -22.55
N GLU A 406 -10.40 -1.88 -22.00
CA GLU A 406 -9.36 -0.87 -21.79
C GLU A 406 -8.26 -0.93 -22.87
N SER A 407 -8.46 -1.68 -23.95
CA SER A 407 -7.56 -1.61 -25.13
C SER A 407 -7.60 -0.22 -25.76
N HIS A 408 -6.50 0.18 -26.41
CA HIS A 408 -6.37 1.49 -27.07
C HIS A 408 -7.32 1.69 -28.27
N ASN A 409 -7.95 0.61 -28.74
CA ASN A 409 -8.89 0.64 -29.86
C ASN A 409 -10.21 -0.05 -29.52
N SER A 410 -11.27 0.35 -30.22
CA SER A 410 -12.48 -0.46 -30.29
C SER A 410 -12.18 -1.74 -31.06
N ILE A 411 -11.93 -2.82 -30.33
CA ILE A 411 -11.63 -4.12 -30.92
C ILE A 411 -12.82 -5.04 -30.70
N ASP A 412 -13.21 -5.74 -31.78
CA ASP A 412 -14.19 -6.80 -31.65
C ASP A 412 -13.62 -7.95 -30.83
N MET A 413 -14.18 -8.17 -29.65
CA MET A 413 -13.73 -9.21 -28.72
C MET A 413 -14.82 -10.22 -28.45
N GLN A 414 -14.43 -11.47 -28.28
CA GLN A 414 -15.25 -12.55 -27.78
C GLN A 414 -14.93 -12.80 -26.32
N LEU A 415 -15.93 -12.74 -25.46
CA LEU A 415 -15.84 -13.29 -24.12
C LEU A 415 -16.06 -14.79 -24.13
N GLY A 416 -15.47 -15.45 -23.16
CA GLY A 416 -15.64 -16.88 -22.92
C GLY A 416 -15.52 -17.19 -21.44
N VAL A 417 -15.68 -18.44 -21.10
CA VAL A 417 -15.35 -18.95 -19.77
C VAL A 417 -14.27 -20.02 -19.88
N CYS A 418 -13.31 -19.96 -18.97
CA CYS A 418 -12.37 -21.02 -18.69
C CYS A 418 -12.91 -21.87 -17.55
N VAL A 419 -12.97 -23.18 -17.75
CA VAL A 419 -13.36 -24.17 -16.74
C VAL A 419 -12.14 -24.99 -16.40
N ARG A 420 -11.61 -24.82 -15.20
CA ARG A 420 -10.45 -25.55 -14.70
C ARG A 420 -10.87 -26.62 -13.71
N ASN A 421 -10.51 -27.88 -14.00
CA ASN A 421 -10.67 -28.97 -13.06
C ASN A 421 -9.66 -28.80 -11.90
N MET A 422 -10.14 -28.64 -10.69
CA MET A 422 -9.28 -28.38 -9.52
C MET A 422 -8.51 -29.62 -9.03
N THR A 423 -8.79 -30.79 -9.58
CA THR A 423 -8.07 -32.03 -9.21
C THR A 423 -6.78 -32.22 -10.02
N ASP A 424 -6.84 -31.94 -11.33
CA ASP A 424 -5.73 -32.18 -12.27
C ASP A 424 -5.24 -30.91 -12.97
N ASN A 425 -5.84 -29.75 -12.68
CA ASN A 425 -5.58 -28.45 -13.27
C ASN A 425 -5.79 -28.36 -14.79
N THR A 426 -6.53 -29.31 -15.38
CA THR A 426 -6.87 -29.23 -16.81
C THR A 426 -7.86 -28.10 -17.06
N GLU A 427 -7.63 -27.32 -18.12
CA GLU A 427 -8.45 -26.18 -18.51
C GLU A 427 -9.17 -26.43 -19.82
N LYS A 428 -10.43 -26.02 -19.88
CA LYS A 428 -11.24 -26.01 -21.10
C LYS A 428 -11.86 -24.63 -21.29
N TYR A 429 -11.88 -24.17 -22.53
CA TYR A 429 -12.35 -22.84 -22.87
C TYR A 429 -13.64 -22.96 -23.72
N TYR A 430 -14.65 -22.22 -23.28
CA TYR A 430 -15.96 -22.20 -23.90
C TYR A 430 -16.27 -20.77 -24.35
N PRO A 431 -16.36 -20.52 -25.70
CA PRO A 431 -16.72 -19.23 -26.19
C PRO A 431 -18.18 -18.89 -25.85
N LEU A 432 -18.42 -17.67 -25.45
CA LEU A 432 -19.76 -17.11 -25.31
C LEU A 432 -20.13 -16.38 -26.61
N ASN A 433 -21.40 -16.38 -26.93
CA ASN A 433 -21.90 -15.62 -28.08
C ASN A 433 -22.07 -14.14 -27.68
N ALA A 434 -20.99 -13.56 -27.23
CA ALA A 434 -20.95 -12.24 -26.67
C ALA A 434 -19.80 -11.44 -27.29
N LYS A 435 -20.13 -10.35 -27.95
CA LYS A 435 -19.21 -9.45 -28.64
C LYS A 435 -19.09 -8.17 -27.85
N MET A 436 -17.88 -7.82 -27.43
CA MET A 436 -17.61 -6.57 -26.76
C MET A 436 -17.00 -5.56 -27.74
N LEU A 437 -17.60 -4.39 -27.83
CA LEU A 437 -17.17 -3.26 -28.62
C LEU A 437 -16.94 -2.06 -27.74
N GLY A 438 -16.08 -1.18 -28.20
CA GLY A 438 -15.84 0.10 -27.52
C GLY A 438 -14.56 0.12 -26.69
N VAL A 439 -14.19 1.34 -26.30
CA VAL A 439 -12.99 1.65 -25.51
C VAL A 439 -13.41 2.48 -24.33
N GLY A 440 -12.81 2.21 -23.17
CA GLY A 440 -12.92 3.03 -21.98
C GLY A 440 -13.97 2.59 -20.99
N ILE A 441 -13.98 3.30 -19.87
CA ILE A 441 -14.85 3.05 -18.71
C ILE A 441 -16.31 3.32 -19.09
N GLY A 442 -17.19 2.40 -18.76
CA GLY A 442 -18.64 2.50 -19.02
C GLY A 442 -19.12 1.84 -20.32
N MET A 443 -18.21 1.24 -21.07
CA MET A 443 -18.50 0.50 -22.30
C MET A 443 -18.22 -0.98 -22.09
N GLY A 444 -19.18 -1.73 -21.59
CA GLY A 444 -18.97 -3.15 -21.29
C GLY A 444 -20.25 -3.90 -20.94
N TRP A 445 -20.10 -5.08 -20.37
CA TRP A 445 -21.20 -5.89 -19.86
C TRP A 445 -21.18 -5.96 -18.35
N ASN A 446 -22.37 -5.89 -17.75
CA ASN A 446 -22.54 -6.04 -16.30
C ASN A 446 -22.75 -7.51 -15.93
N SER A 447 -23.25 -8.34 -16.84
CA SER A 447 -23.49 -9.76 -16.58
C SER A 447 -23.30 -10.64 -17.82
N ILE A 448 -22.92 -11.89 -17.58
CA ILE A 448 -22.71 -12.94 -18.57
C ILE A 448 -23.45 -14.20 -18.08
N SER A 449 -24.24 -14.84 -18.94
CA SER A 449 -24.91 -16.12 -18.60
C SER A 449 -24.38 -17.24 -19.45
N VAL A 450 -24.11 -18.41 -18.81
CA VAL A 450 -23.61 -19.61 -19.49
C VAL A 450 -24.28 -20.87 -18.94
N ASP A 451 -24.64 -21.79 -19.84
CA ASP A 451 -25.16 -23.11 -19.45
C ASP A 451 -23.99 -24.05 -19.12
N VAL A 452 -23.79 -24.31 -17.84
CA VAL A 452 -22.67 -25.16 -17.37
C VAL A 452 -22.87 -26.65 -17.67
N SER A 453 -24.05 -27.09 -18.08
CA SER A 453 -24.31 -28.48 -18.45
C SER A 453 -23.46 -28.95 -19.65
N GLN A 454 -23.07 -28.00 -20.51
CA GLN A 454 -22.19 -28.27 -21.65
C GLN A 454 -20.73 -28.52 -21.30
N PHE A 455 -20.30 -28.25 -20.08
CA PHE A 455 -18.88 -28.35 -19.69
C PHE A 455 -18.41 -29.76 -19.38
N GLY A 456 -19.35 -30.72 -19.28
CA GLY A 456 -19.03 -32.14 -19.02
C GLY A 456 -18.42 -32.33 -17.63
N MET A 457 -18.93 -31.57 -16.64
CA MET A 457 -18.52 -31.69 -15.25
C MET A 457 -18.90 -33.05 -14.65
N VAL A 458 -18.03 -33.62 -13.86
CA VAL A 458 -18.19 -34.92 -13.22
C VAL A 458 -18.60 -34.75 -11.76
N GLU A 459 -19.55 -35.59 -11.30
CA GLU A 459 -20.00 -35.61 -9.92
C GLU A 459 -18.84 -35.76 -8.93
N GLY A 460 -18.88 -34.98 -7.86
CA GLY A 460 -17.87 -34.98 -6.80
C GLY A 460 -16.56 -34.24 -7.14
N THR A 461 -16.43 -33.71 -8.34
CA THR A 461 -15.26 -32.91 -8.74
C THR A 461 -15.57 -31.41 -8.62
N ARG A 462 -14.61 -30.64 -8.15
CA ARG A 462 -14.69 -29.17 -8.10
C ARG A 462 -14.09 -28.56 -9.37
N TYR A 463 -14.77 -27.58 -9.90
CA TYR A 463 -14.34 -26.83 -11.09
C TYR A 463 -14.30 -25.34 -10.81
N ALA A 464 -13.18 -24.70 -11.10
CA ALA A 464 -13.05 -23.25 -11.07
C ALA A 464 -13.47 -22.67 -12.43
N VAL A 465 -14.37 -21.71 -12.42
CA VAL A 465 -14.89 -21.04 -13.63
C VAL A 465 -14.55 -19.56 -13.57
N ARG A 466 -13.85 -19.05 -14.58
CA ARG A 466 -13.47 -17.65 -14.72
C ARG A 466 -13.77 -17.12 -16.11
N VAL A 467 -13.93 -15.81 -16.25
CA VAL A 467 -14.14 -15.15 -17.53
C VAL A 467 -12.80 -14.97 -18.25
N VAL A 468 -12.82 -15.17 -19.55
CA VAL A 468 -11.67 -15.02 -20.46
C VAL A 468 -12.08 -14.27 -21.71
N SER A 469 -11.12 -13.72 -22.44
CA SER A 469 -11.37 -12.99 -23.68
C SER A 469 -10.39 -13.37 -24.78
N ARG A 470 -10.81 -13.22 -26.05
CA ARG A 470 -9.95 -13.33 -27.22
C ARG A 470 -10.50 -12.46 -28.39
N ALA A 471 -9.77 -12.40 -29.47
CA ALA A 471 -10.30 -11.77 -30.72
C ALA A 471 -11.63 -12.42 -31.16
N TYR A 472 -12.58 -11.59 -31.59
CA TYR A 472 -13.94 -12.06 -31.91
C TYR A 472 -14.02 -13.04 -33.11
N ASP A 473 -13.08 -12.93 -34.02
CA ASP A 473 -12.96 -13.88 -35.17
C ASP A 473 -12.51 -15.30 -34.75
N GLY A 474 -12.27 -15.49 -33.45
CA GLY A 474 -11.81 -16.74 -32.87
C GLY A 474 -10.32 -17.01 -33.07
N SER A 475 -9.58 -16.06 -33.66
CA SER A 475 -8.13 -16.15 -33.82
C SER A 475 -7.41 -15.86 -32.49
N GLY A 476 -6.21 -16.37 -32.37
CA GLY A 476 -5.37 -16.16 -31.22
C GLY A 476 -5.74 -16.95 -29.95
N PRO A 477 -4.93 -16.83 -28.93
CA PRO A 477 -5.15 -17.52 -27.65
C PRO A 477 -6.25 -16.84 -26.83
N TRP A 478 -6.75 -17.55 -25.82
CA TRP A 478 -7.54 -16.95 -24.76
C TRP A 478 -6.62 -16.21 -23.78
N TYR A 479 -7.07 -15.05 -23.35
CA TYR A 479 -6.42 -14.21 -22.36
C TYR A 479 -7.29 -14.11 -21.10
N GLU A 480 -6.69 -14.06 -19.96
CA GLU A 480 -7.38 -13.76 -18.72
C GLU A 480 -7.92 -12.34 -18.74
N VAL A 481 -9.08 -12.16 -18.13
CA VAL A 481 -9.62 -10.83 -17.84
C VAL A 481 -8.80 -10.27 -16.67
N LEU A 482 -8.27 -9.07 -16.83
CA LEU A 482 -7.52 -8.41 -15.77
C LEU A 482 -8.45 -8.06 -14.60
N HIS A 483 -8.01 -8.32 -13.41
CA HIS A 483 -8.75 -8.05 -12.16
C HIS A 483 -7.78 -7.64 -11.07
N GLN A 484 -8.26 -6.93 -10.06
CA GLN A 484 -7.43 -6.67 -8.90
C GLN A 484 -7.04 -8.00 -8.21
N PRO A 485 -5.81 -8.16 -7.71
CA PRO A 485 -5.35 -9.41 -7.08
C PRO A 485 -6.22 -9.89 -5.92
N THR A 486 -6.94 -8.98 -5.29
CA THR A 486 -7.87 -9.25 -4.18
C THR A 486 -9.32 -9.44 -4.59
N SER A 487 -9.66 -9.13 -5.86
CA SER A 487 -11.02 -9.27 -6.36
C SER A 487 -11.37 -10.73 -6.62
N ASP A 488 -12.60 -11.10 -6.31
CA ASP A 488 -13.11 -12.39 -6.70
C ASP A 488 -13.31 -12.45 -8.21
N HIS A 489 -12.66 -13.40 -8.83
CA HIS A 489 -12.61 -13.59 -10.29
C HIS A 489 -12.90 -15.03 -10.75
N GLU A 490 -13.01 -15.96 -9.81
CA GLU A 490 -13.33 -17.35 -10.07
C GLU A 490 -14.52 -17.84 -9.22
N PHE A 491 -15.34 -18.73 -9.78
CA PHE A 491 -16.39 -19.47 -9.08
C PHE A 491 -16.03 -20.92 -8.98
N ILE A 492 -16.29 -21.53 -7.84
CA ILE A 492 -16.14 -22.96 -7.67
C ILE A 492 -17.50 -23.61 -7.80
N ILE A 493 -17.63 -24.51 -8.76
CA ILE A 493 -18.84 -25.27 -9.05
C ILE A 493 -18.61 -26.74 -8.77
N THR A 494 -19.61 -27.40 -8.21
CA THR A 494 -19.68 -28.87 -8.10
C THR A 494 -20.97 -29.37 -8.67
N VAL A 495 -20.99 -30.69 -8.97
CA VAL A 495 -22.16 -31.41 -9.45
C VAL A 495 -22.55 -32.44 -8.40
N GLU A 496 -23.81 -32.41 -8.00
CA GLU A 496 -24.42 -33.42 -7.13
C GLU A 496 -25.65 -34.03 -7.83
N GLY A 497 -25.53 -35.24 -8.35
CA GLY A 497 -26.53 -35.85 -9.22
C GLY A 497 -26.68 -35.04 -10.53
N SER A 498 -27.83 -34.43 -10.75
CA SER A 498 -28.14 -33.55 -11.89
C SER A 498 -28.12 -32.06 -11.51
N THR A 499 -27.70 -31.72 -10.28
CA THR A 499 -27.76 -30.36 -9.76
C THR A 499 -26.37 -29.75 -9.75
N TYR A 500 -26.25 -28.55 -10.35
CA TYR A 500 -25.05 -27.73 -10.29
C TYR A 500 -25.14 -26.77 -9.10
N LYS A 501 -24.07 -26.67 -8.33
CA LYS A 501 -24.00 -25.79 -7.18
C LYS A 501 -22.74 -24.95 -7.22
N VAL A 502 -22.87 -23.67 -7.01
CA VAL A 502 -21.73 -22.83 -6.67
C VAL A 502 -21.40 -23.09 -5.19
N VAL A 503 -20.22 -23.62 -4.92
CA VAL A 503 -19.78 -24.01 -3.56
C VAL A 503 -18.61 -23.17 -3.07
N GLY A 504 -18.11 -22.26 -3.91
CA GLY A 504 -17.00 -21.39 -3.61
C GLY A 504 -17.24 -19.96 -4.03
N ARG A 505 -16.46 -19.11 -3.56
CA ARG A 505 -16.28 -17.67 -3.55
C ARG A 505 -17.51 -16.79 -3.57
N TYR A 506 -18.67 -17.08 -4.14
CA TYR A 506 -19.69 -16.05 -4.26
C TYR A 506 -21.14 -16.35 -4.00
N ASN A 507 -21.80 -17.33 -3.85
CA ASN A 507 -23.24 -17.37 -3.51
C ASN A 507 -23.56 -17.59 -2.05
N TYR A 508 -22.56 -17.85 -1.27
CA TYR A 508 -22.66 -17.79 0.17
C TYR A 508 -21.59 -16.80 0.54
N ASN A 509 -22.00 -15.63 1.00
CA ASN A 509 -21.05 -14.72 1.60
C ASN A 509 -20.09 -15.55 2.48
N PRO A 510 -18.81 -15.73 2.04
CA PRO A 510 -17.90 -16.62 2.75
C PRO A 510 -17.62 -16.08 4.14
N VAL A 511 -17.95 -14.83 4.34
CA VAL A 511 -17.66 -14.10 5.56
C VAL A 511 -18.96 -13.90 6.33
N GLY A 512 -19.04 -14.50 7.49
CA GLY A 512 -20.07 -14.19 8.48
C GLY A 512 -19.64 -12.99 9.31
N VAL A 513 -20.53 -12.04 9.51
CA VAL A 513 -20.28 -10.88 10.36
C VAL A 513 -21.37 -10.78 11.44
N TRP A 514 -20.92 -10.64 12.66
CA TRP A 514 -21.78 -10.27 13.78
C TRP A 514 -21.23 -8.99 14.41
N MET A 515 -22.10 -8.00 14.66
CA MET A 515 -21.70 -6.71 15.23
C MET A 515 -22.26 -6.53 16.64
N GLU A 516 -21.44 -5.98 17.50
CA GLU A 516 -21.83 -5.39 18.77
C GLU A 516 -21.82 -3.86 18.62
N VAL A 517 -23.00 -3.27 18.65
CA VAL A 517 -23.21 -1.85 18.37
C VAL A 517 -23.94 -1.21 19.55
N PRO A 518 -23.54 -0.02 20.02
CA PRO A 518 -24.30 0.74 21.00
C PRO A 518 -25.72 1.03 20.50
N ALA A 519 -26.71 0.95 21.38
CA ALA A 519 -28.11 1.26 21.02
C ALA A 519 -28.29 2.72 20.57
N THR A 520 -27.41 3.61 21.04
CA THR A 520 -27.40 5.04 20.71
C THR A 520 -26.05 5.45 20.12
N ILE A 521 -26.09 6.13 18.98
CA ILE A 521 -24.94 6.79 18.35
C ILE A 521 -25.13 8.30 18.48
N TYR A 522 -24.17 8.97 19.09
CA TYR A 522 -24.24 10.42 19.24
C TYR A 522 -23.68 11.11 17.99
N ILE A 523 -24.46 12.04 17.46
CA ILE A 523 -24.15 12.79 16.24
C ILE A 523 -22.86 13.60 16.47
N ASN A 524 -21.88 13.48 15.55
CA ASN A 524 -20.53 14.01 15.67
C ASN A 524 -19.71 13.45 16.85
N GLY A 525 -20.19 12.39 17.50
CA GLY A 525 -19.45 11.67 18.53
C GLY A 525 -18.69 10.47 17.94
N LEU A 526 -17.54 10.18 18.52
CA LEU A 526 -16.76 8.99 18.18
C LEU A 526 -17.25 7.81 19.01
N HIS A 527 -17.56 6.72 18.34
CA HIS A 527 -17.97 5.45 18.95
C HIS A 527 -17.09 4.31 18.43
N THR A 528 -16.84 3.35 19.27
CA THR A 528 -16.23 2.08 18.85
C THR A 528 -17.32 1.02 18.73
N ILE A 529 -17.38 0.35 17.58
CA ILE A 529 -18.17 -0.84 17.37
C ILE A 529 -17.27 -2.04 17.22
N LYS A 530 -17.72 -3.20 17.68
CA LYS A 530 -16.98 -4.45 17.53
C LYS A 530 -17.66 -5.33 16.50
N ALA A 531 -16.88 -5.98 15.67
CA ALA A 531 -17.36 -6.97 14.73
C ALA A 531 -16.59 -8.26 14.85
N GLN A 532 -17.30 -9.35 15.07
CA GLN A 532 -16.77 -10.69 14.91
C GLN A 532 -16.95 -11.10 13.46
N ILE A 533 -15.82 -11.36 12.78
CA ILE A 533 -15.77 -11.67 11.36
C ILE A 533 -15.25 -13.10 11.21
N THR A 534 -16.02 -13.93 10.49
CA THR A 534 -15.77 -15.38 10.35
C THR A 534 -15.59 -15.74 8.90
N ASN A 535 -14.47 -16.33 8.53
CA ASN A 535 -14.34 -17.01 7.25
C ASN A 535 -15.00 -18.39 7.33
N ARG A 536 -16.01 -18.63 6.52
CA ARG A 536 -16.76 -19.91 6.50
C ARG A 536 -16.27 -20.88 5.43
N TRP A 537 -15.22 -20.52 4.72
CA TRP A 537 -14.67 -21.30 3.63
C TRP A 537 -13.40 -22.07 4.04
N ASP A 538 -13.05 -23.05 3.22
CA ASP A 538 -11.85 -23.88 3.36
C ASP A 538 -10.60 -23.28 2.66
N PHE A 539 -10.66 -22.00 2.27
CA PHE A 539 -9.56 -21.23 1.72
C PHE A 539 -9.49 -19.82 2.32
N PRO A 540 -8.31 -19.16 2.24
CA PRO A 540 -8.13 -17.83 2.82
C PRO A 540 -9.02 -16.79 2.15
N VAL A 541 -9.52 -15.84 2.93
CA VAL A 541 -10.25 -14.66 2.44
C VAL A 541 -9.57 -13.40 2.95
N CYS A 542 -9.22 -12.51 2.02
CA CYS A 542 -8.77 -11.17 2.37
C CYS A 542 -9.81 -10.18 1.84
N THR A 543 -10.32 -9.32 2.70
CA THR A 543 -11.44 -8.45 2.36
C THR A 543 -11.47 -7.21 3.24
N HIS A 544 -12.00 -6.14 2.69
CA HIS A 544 -12.10 -4.86 3.35
C HIS A 544 -13.50 -4.64 3.93
N PHE A 545 -13.58 -4.09 5.14
CA PHE A 545 -14.85 -3.72 5.77
C PHE A 545 -14.86 -2.26 6.16
N LYS A 546 -15.98 -1.59 5.92
CA LYS A 546 -16.21 -0.20 6.26
C LYS A 546 -17.58 0.02 6.87
N PRO A 547 -17.73 0.80 7.95
CA PRO A 547 -19.03 1.09 8.55
C PRO A 547 -19.77 2.18 7.78
N TYR A 548 -21.06 1.94 7.54
CA TYR A 548 -21.98 2.86 6.88
C TYR A 548 -23.24 3.06 7.73
N VAL A 549 -23.87 4.20 7.55
CA VAL A 549 -25.21 4.49 8.08
C VAL A 549 -26.19 4.68 6.92
N ASN A 550 -27.39 4.12 7.05
CA ASN A 550 -28.47 4.40 6.12
C ASN A 550 -29.19 5.68 6.53
N TYR A 551 -29.06 6.73 5.74
CA TYR A 551 -29.77 7.98 5.98
C TYR A 551 -30.57 8.36 4.73
N ASN A 552 -31.89 8.52 4.88
CA ASN A 552 -32.82 8.80 3.77
C ASN A 552 -32.70 7.80 2.60
N ASN A 553 -32.58 6.50 2.89
CA ASN A 553 -32.36 5.41 1.92
C ASN A 553 -31.05 5.52 1.11
N THR A 554 -30.09 6.29 1.59
CA THR A 554 -28.75 6.39 1.02
C THR A 554 -27.73 5.97 2.09
N TYR A 555 -26.73 5.22 1.65
CA TYR A 555 -25.67 4.73 2.53
C TYR A 555 -24.48 5.69 2.51
N TYR A 556 -24.08 6.13 3.69
CA TYR A 556 -22.95 7.05 3.87
C TYR A 556 -21.89 6.39 4.76
N PRO A 557 -20.61 6.44 4.38
CA PRO A 557 -19.55 5.96 5.25
C PRO A 557 -19.47 6.80 6.51
N VAL A 558 -19.31 6.15 7.65
CA VAL A 558 -19.26 6.82 8.97
C VAL A 558 -18.02 6.45 9.78
N GLY A 559 -17.04 5.84 9.15
CA GLY A 559 -15.76 5.49 9.74
C GLY A 559 -14.80 4.99 8.69
N ASP A 560 -13.55 4.80 9.10
CA ASP A 560 -12.51 4.27 8.25
C ASP A 560 -12.71 2.77 8.00
N GLY A 561 -12.22 2.29 6.87
CA GLY A 561 -12.26 0.90 6.53
C GLY A 561 -11.11 0.12 7.19
N ILE A 562 -11.33 -1.16 7.41
CA ILE A 562 -10.32 -2.09 7.92
C ILE A 562 -10.21 -3.27 6.96
N LEU A 563 -8.97 -3.60 6.60
CA LEU A 563 -8.69 -4.84 5.93
C LEU A 563 -8.70 -6.00 6.92
N VAL A 564 -9.32 -7.09 6.53
CA VAL A 564 -9.40 -8.32 7.32
C VAL A 564 -8.87 -9.48 6.50
N ASP A 565 -7.80 -10.10 6.99
CA ASP A 565 -7.23 -11.32 6.42
C ASP A 565 -7.62 -12.50 7.31
N LEU A 566 -8.24 -13.49 6.72
CA LEU A 566 -8.83 -14.63 7.41
C LEU A 566 -8.31 -15.94 6.80
N ALA A 567 -7.65 -16.74 7.61
CA ALA A 567 -7.37 -18.12 7.25
C ALA A 567 -8.68 -18.94 7.10
N PRO A 568 -8.64 -20.13 6.49
CA PRO A 568 -9.81 -21.02 6.41
C PRO A 568 -10.45 -21.25 7.76
N ASN A 569 -11.76 -21.03 7.87
CA ASN A 569 -12.56 -21.19 9.09
C ASN A 569 -12.12 -20.33 10.29
N GLU A 570 -11.34 -19.30 10.06
CA GLU A 570 -10.88 -18.38 11.11
C GLU A 570 -11.98 -17.42 11.53
N VAL A 571 -11.93 -17.04 12.82
CA VAL A 571 -12.79 -16.02 13.42
C VAL A 571 -11.89 -14.96 14.03
N VAL A 572 -12.08 -13.70 13.65
CA VAL A 572 -11.37 -12.56 14.23
C VAL A 572 -12.36 -11.55 14.80
N GLU A 573 -11.95 -10.83 15.83
CA GLU A 573 -12.67 -9.66 16.34
C GLU A 573 -11.93 -8.40 15.88
N LYS A 574 -12.67 -7.45 15.32
CA LYS A 574 -12.15 -6.14 14.88
C LYS A 574 -12.98 -5.00 15.49
N GLU A 575 -12.30 -3.92 15.81
CA GLU A 575 -12.91 -2.68 16.28
C GLU A 575 -12.93 -1.65 15.15
N PHE A 576 -14.09 -1.00 14.96
CA PHE A 576 -14.26 0.10 14.01
C PHE A 576 -14.62 1.36 14.77
N THR A 577 -13.98 2.47 14.42
CA THR A 577 -14.35 3.79 14.89
C THR A 577 -15.43 4.36 13.98
N VAL A 578 -16.54 4.80 14.59
CA VAL A 578 -17.70 5.38 13.89
C VAL A 578 -17.89 6.82 14.32
N ASN A 579 -18.04 7.71 13.35
CA ASN A 579 -18.41 9.10 13.53
C ASN A 579 -19.57 9.44 12.57
N CYS A 580 -20.78 9.52 13.10
CA CYS A 580 -21.97 9.87 12.31
C CYS A 580 -22.26 11.36 12.43
N SER A 581 -22.07 12.11 11.34
CA SER A 581 -22.41 13.54 11.27
C SER A 581 -23.79 13.81 10.68
N LEU A 582 -24.57 12.75 10.39
CA LEU A 582 -25.87 12.80 9.73
C LEU A 582 -27.01 12.52 10.72
N GLY A 583 -28.20 13.02 10.40
CA GLY A 583 -29.42 12.73 11.15
C GLY A 583 -29.75 13.77 12.22
N LYS A 584 -30.76 13.49 13.01
CA LYS A 584 -31.31 14.37 14.05
C LYS A 584 -31.49 13.62 15.35
N ASP A 585 -31.54 14.35 16.43
CA ASP A 585 -31.84 13.82 17.76
C ASP A 585 -33.15 13.03 17.78
N GLY A 586 -33.12 11.83 18.35
CA GLY A 586 -34.23 10.89 18.42
C GLY A 586 -34.53 10.14 17.11
N GLU A 587 -33.82 10.36 16.04
CA GLU A 587 -34.02 9.66 14.77
C GLU A 587 -33.46 8.23 14.84
N SER A 588 -34.22 7.26 14.32
CA SER A 588 -33.77 5.88 14.20
C SER A 588 -33.16 5.65 12.83
N THR A 589 -32.02 5.00 12.79
CA THR A 589 -31.31 4.61 11.56
C THR A 589 -30.71 3.21 11.68
N THR A 590 -30.01 2.78 10.64
CA THR A 590 -29.36 1.48 10.60
C THR A 590 -27.87 1.67 10.35
N LEU A 591 -27.06 1.15 11.26
CA LEU A 591 -25.61 1.02 11.08
C LEU A 591 -25.34 -0.33 10.40
N ILE A 592 -24.48 -0.30 9.38
CA ILE A 592 -24.21 -1.46 8.53
C ILE A 592 -22.71 -1.56 8.33
N LEU A 593 -22.18 -2.76 8.37
CA LEU A 593 -20.84 -3.04 7.94
C LEU A 593 -20.88 -3.53 6.48
N VAL A 594 -20.17 -2.81 5.61
CA VAL A 594 -20.13 -3.07 4.17
C VAL A 594 -18.77 -3.66 3.81
N GLN A 595 -18.78 -4.76 3.10
CA GLN A 595 -17.59 -5.41 2.56
C GLN A 595 -17.34 -4.89 1.14
N ASN A 596 -16.09 -4.51 0.84
CA ASN A 596 -15.64 -4.07 -0.48
C ASN A 596 -16.54 -2.98 -1.10
N ASP A 597 -17.08 -2.06 -0.26
CA ASP A 597 -17.93 -0.91 -0.58
C ASP A 597 -19.32 -1.22 -1.18
N TYR A 598 -19.71 -2.49 -1.32
CA TYR A 598 -21.03 -2.80 -1.91
C TYR A 598 -21.77 -3.99 -1.28
N LEU A 599 -21.08 -4.94 -0.67
CA LEU A 599 -21.73 -6.10 -0.05
C LEU A 599 -22.11 -5.80 1.40
N MET A 600 -23.40 -5.62 1.62
CA MET A 600 -23.93 -5.34 2.95
C MET A 600 -23.93 -6.60 3.81
N HIS A 601 -23.31 -6.49 4.96
CA HIS A 601 -23.37 -7.52 6.00
C HIS A 601 -24.35 -7.15 7.11
N SER A 602 -24.01 -7.58 8.32
CA SER A 602 -24.78 -7.34 9.52
C SER A 602 -25.24 -5.90 9.64
N SER A 603 -26.53 -5.71 9.88
CA SER A 603 -27.13 -4.40 10.10
C SER A 603 -27.75 -4.33 11.49
N CYS A 604 -27.53 -3.23 12.19
CA CYS A 604 -28.07 -2.97 13.53
C CYS A 604 -28.85 -1.67 13.55
N GLY A 605 -30.09 -1.72 14.06
CA GLY A 605 -30.86 -0.51 14.33
C GLY A 605 -30.22 0.28 15.47
N VAL A 606 -30.02 1.59 15.28
CA VAL A 606 -29.49 2.51 16.27
C VAL A 606 -30.36 3.76 16.33
N THR A 607 -30.35 4.41 17.49
CA THR A 607 -30.98 5.71 17.66
C THR A 607 -29.91 6.79 17.65
N LEU A 608 -30.09 7.82 16.84
CA LEU A 608 -29.21 8.98 16.84
C LEU A 608 -29.59 9.93 17.97
N ALA A 609 -28.60 10.49 18.63
CA ALA A 609 -28.82 11.46 19.70
C ALA A 609 -27.88 12.66 19.55
N ALA A 610 -28.33 13.83 19.96
CA ALA A 610 -27.45 14.98 20.05
C ALA A 610 -26.44 14.79 21.19
N LEU A 611 -25.19 15.21 20.98
CA LEU A 611 -24.23 15.31 22.07
C LEU A 611 -24.68 16.41 23.03
N PRO A 612 -24.57 16.21 24.36
CA PRO A 612 -24.75 17.28 25.31
C PRO A 612 -23.80 18.45 25.05
N ASP A 613 -24.28 19.67 25.19
CA ASP A 613 -23.47 20.89 24.99
C ASP A 613 -22.31 21.02 25.99
N GLU A 614 -22.43 20.37 27.14
CA GLU A 614 -21.46 20.43 28.21
C GLU A 614 -21.11 19.05 28.74
N PHE A 615 -19.83 18.83 29.01
CA PHE A 615 -19.36 17.64 29.72
C PHE A 615 -18.24 18.03 30.70
N THR A 616 -18.05 17.22 31.73
CA THR A 616 -16.97 17.39 32.69
C THR A 616 -16.22 16.08 32.85
N LEU A 617 -14.97 16.06 32.35
CA LEU A 617 -14.07 14.92 32.51
C LEU A 617 -13.20 15.08 33.75
N THR A 618 -12.94 13.98 34.40
CA THR A 618 -11.93 13.85 35.46
C THR A 618 -11.02 12.69 35.16
N SER A 619 -9.75 12.84 35.53
CA SER A 619 -8.75 11.77 35.37
C SER A 619 -8.70 10.91 36.63
N GLY A 620 -8.82 9.61 36.49
CA GLY A 620 -8.48 8.63 37.52
C GLY A 620 -6.97 8.31 37.56
N GLY A 621 -6.18 9.06 36.78
CA GLY A 621 -4.73 8.87 36.65
C GLY A 621 -4.32 8.19 35.35
N ILE A 622 -3.01 8.17 35.13
CA ILE A 622 -2.36 7.47 34.02
C ILE A 622 -1.56 6.31 34.59
N ILE A 623 -1.68 5.14 34.01
CA ILE A 623 -0.90 3.94 34.35
C ILE A 623 -0.14 3.43 33.14
N PHE A 624 0.96 2.76 33.37
CA PHE A 624 1.80 2.15 32.36
C PHE A 624 1.71 0.64 32.48
N ASP A 625 1.65 -0.05 31.37
CA ASP A 625 1.55 -1.51 31.28
C ASP A 625 0.49 -2.09 32.25
N ASP A 626 0.89 -2.87 33.22
CA ASP A 626 0.00 -3.44 34.23
C ASP A 626 -0.28 -2.51 35.46
N GLY A 627 0.27 -1.30 35.41
CA GLY A 627 0.15 -0.32 36.51
C GLY A 627 1.06 -0.58 37.70
N SER A 628 1.96 -1.55 37.64
CA SER A 628 2.87 -1.92 38.71
C SER A 628 4.05 -0.94 38.88
N SER A 629 4.42 -0.24 37.81
CA SER A 629 5.60 0.61 37.77
C SER A 629 5.47 1.73 36.73
N ASN A 630 6.16 2.84 36.97
CA ASN A 630 6.38 3.89 35.98
C ASN A 630 7.75 3.71 35.27
N VAL A 631 8.27 2.51 35.23
CA VAL A 631 9.47 2.13 34.45
C VAL A 631 9.01 1.31 33.29
N VAL A 632 9.24 1.78 32.07
CA VAL A 632 8.69 1.16 30.85
C VAL A 632 9.79 0.68 29.92
N ASN A 633 9.48 -0.35 29.13
CA ASN A 633 10.35 -0.79 28.06
C ASN A 633 10.27 0.22 26.89
N PRO A 634 11.38 0.87 26.49
CA PRO A 634 11.35 1.85 25.42
C PRO A 634 10.98 1.27 24.04
N ASP A 635 11.12 -0.04 23.85
CA ASP A 635 10.79 -0.72 22.59
C ASP A 635 9.27 -0.92 22.39
N GLY A 636 8.50 -0.86 23.48
CA GLY A 636 7.04 -0.97 23.46
C GLY A 636 6.48 -0.99 24.88
N PHE A 637 5.50 -0.13 25.14
CA PHE A 637 4.77 -0.06 26.41
C PHE A 637 3.37 0.53 26.17
N THR A 638 2.45 0.19 27.06
CA THR A 638 1.10 0.74 27.03
C THR A 638 0.95 1.90 28.01
N VAL A 639 0.12 2.86 27.64
CA VAL A 639 -0.30 3.98 28.48
C VAL A 639 -1.81 3.99 28.55
N THR A 640 -2.36 3.87 29.74
CA THR A 640 -3.81 3.88 29.98
C THR A 640 -4.18 5.10 30.81
N ALA A 641 -5.04 5.96 30.25
CA ALA A 641 -5.70 7.03 31.02
C ALA A 641 -7.06 6.55 31.51
N LYS A 642 -7.28 6.59 32.81
CA LYS A 642 -8.58 6.34 33.43
C LYS A 642 -9.39 7.61 33.35
N VAL A 643 -10.50 7.59 32.59
CA VAL A 643 -11.33 8.75 32.30
C VAL A 643 -12.70 8.54 32.90
N ALA A 644 -13.15 9.49 33.70
CA ALA A 644 -14.49 9.52 34.23
C ALA A 644 -15.23 10.78 33.76
N CYS A 645 -16.52 10.68 33.51
CA CYS A 645 -17.38 11.81 33.16
C CYS A 645 -18.38 12.06 34.29
N SER A 646 -18.28 13.20 34.95
CA SER A 646 -19.16 13.55 36.09
C SER A 646 -20.38 14.39 35.71
N LYS A 647 -20.43 14.92 34.49
CA LYS A 647 -21.55 15.67 33.94
C LYS A 647 -21.59 15.47 32.44
N GLY A 648 -22.77 15.27 31.88
CA GLY A 648 -22.96 15.07 30.46
C GLY A 648 -22.42 13.71 30.00
N LEU A 649 -21.94 13.63 28.77
CA LEU A 649 -21.25 12.46 28.25
C LEU A 649 -20.10 12.88 27.32
N PHE A 650 -19.13 12.02 27.18
CA PHE A 650 -18.01 12.22 26.30
C PHE A 650 -17.90 11.12 25.25
N ALA A 651 -17.96 11.50 23.98
CA ALA A 651 -17.82 10.62 22.80
C ALA A 651 -16.80 11.25 21.84
N ASN A 652 -15.52 11.21 22.19
CA ASN A 652 -14.43 11.79 21.42
C ASN A 652 -13.11 11.06 21.76
N SER A 653 -11.99 11.54 21.26
CA SER A 653 -10.69 10.94 21.54
C SER A 653 -10.03 11.55 22.77
N ILE A 654 -9.27 10.72 23.47
CA ILE A 654 -8.22 11.14 24.38
C ILE A 654 -6.91 11.15 23.63
N ARG A 655 -6.27 12.30 23.57
CA ARG A 655 -4.95 12.48 22.97
C ARG A 655 -3.88 12.32 24.03
N PHE A 656 -2.91 11.49 23.75
CA PHE A 656 -1.73 11.29 24.59
C PHE A 656 -0.54 11.97 23.94
N GLN A 657 0.24 12.68 24.76
CA GLN A 657 1.50 13.29 24.32
C GLN A 657 2.61 12.87 25.27
N LEU A 658 3.70 12.36 24.70
CA LEU A 658 4.92 12.02 25.41
C LEU A 658 5.94 13.13 25.25
N TYR A 659 6.61 13.46 26.31
CA TYR A 659 7.62 14.50 26.40
C TYR A 659 8.93 13.97 26.99
N GLY A 660 10.04 14.38 26.40
CA GLY A 660 11.38 14.20 26.94
C GLY A 660 12.06 15.52 27.26
N GLN A 661 12.99 15.54 28.18
CA GLN A 661 13.75 16.73 28.51
C GLN A 661 14.54 17.23 27.28
N ASP A 662 14.58 18.56 27.06
CA ASP A 662 15.39 19.13 25.98
C ASP A 662 16.90 19.02 26.35
N PRO A 663 17.72 18.25 25.61
CA PRO A 663 19.13 18.08 25.92
C PRO A 663 19.98 19.35 25.71
N ASN A 664 19.44 20.30 24.91
CA ASN A 664 20.14 21.55 24.61
C ASN A 664 19.82 22.66 25.61
N ASN A 665 18.93 22.40 26.55
CA ASN A 665 18.52 23.39 27.53
C ASN A 665 18.67 22.85 28.95
N ALA A 666 19.74 23.28 29.66
CA ALA A 666 20.03 22.89 31.03
C ALA A 666 18.99 23.39 32.06
N ASN A 667 18.07 24.26 31.67
CA ASN A 667 16.96 24.70 32.53
C ASN A 667 15.88 23.62 32.53
N GLN A 668 15.60 23.02 33.66
CA GLN A 668 14.69 21.91 33.92
C GLN A 668 13.22 22.11 33.53
N ALA A 669 12.87 23.19 32.84
CA ALA A 669 11.50 23.54 32.50
C ALA A 669 11.13 23.29 31.03
N ASN A 670 12.07 22.92 30.16
CA ASN A 670 11.80 22.71 28.74
C ASN A 670 11.76 21.23 28.39
N TYR A 671 10.57 20.77 28.04
CA TYR A 671 10.32 19.42 27.53
C TYR A 671 9.88 19.52 26.09
N LEU A 672 10.41 18.66 25.24
CA LEU A 672 10.03 18.54 23.85
C LEU A 672 9.10 17.34 23.67
N GLU A 673 8.06 17.51 22.88
CA GLU A 673 7.20 16.40 22.47
C GLU A 673 8.03 15.38 21.69
N ILE A 674 7.90 14.12 22.08
CA ILE A 674 8.56 12.98 21.43
C ILE A 674 7.60 12.39 20.39
N CYS A 675 6.38 12.08 20.82
CA CYS A 675 5.33 11.52 19.98
C CYS A 675 3.96 11.76 20.61
N ASN A 676 2.93 11.60 19.83
CA ASN A 676 1.54 11.66 20.29
C ASN A 676 0.69 10.64 19.53
N THR A 677 -0.41 10.25 20.16
CA THR A 677 -1.44 9.41 19.56
C THR A 677 -2.79 9.70 20.20
N SER A 678 -3.87 9.19 19.62
CA SER A 678 -5.22 9.39 20.13
C SER A 678 -6.00 8.08 20.17
N LYS A 679 -6.83 7.91 21.19
CA LYS A 679 -7.74 6.77 21.34
C LYS A 679 -9.17 7.28 21.42
N PRO A 680 -10.07 6.88 20.54
CA PRO A 680 -11.52 7.09 20.70
C PRO A 680 -12.01 6.44 21.99
N ILE A 681 -12.87 7.15 22.70
CA ILE A 681 -13.44 6.68 23.96
C ILE A 681 -14.87 7.22 24.12
N PHE A 682 -15.73 6.40 24.68
CA PHE A 682 -17.07 6.78 25.05
C PHE A 682 -17.24 6.65 26.57
N VAL A 683 -17.68 7.71 27.23
CA VAL A 683 -17.90 7.75 28.69
C VAL A 683 -19.25 8.41 28.98
N GLU A 684 -20.18 7.63 29.52
CA GLU A 684 -21.48 8.14 29.95
C GLU A 684 -21.38 9.01 31.21
N GLU A 685 -22.44 9.76 31.48
CA GLU A 685 -22.54 10.54 32.72
C GLU A 685 -22.45 9.63 33.95
N ASN A 686 -21.61 10.01 34.90
CA ASN A 686 -21.24 9.23 36.09
C ASN A 686 -20.57 7.88 35.76
N GLY A 687 -20.16 7.67 34.50
CA GLY A 687 -19.42 6.50 34.05
C GLY A 687 -17.90 6.72 34.12
N GLN A 688 -17.18 5.62 33.91
CA GLN A 688 -15.73 5.58 33.73
C GLN A 688 -15.39 4.61 32.61
N ASN A 689 -14.37 4.97 31.81
CA ASN A 689 -13.79 4.09 30.81
C ASN A 689 -12.29 4.35 30.70
N ASP A 690 -11.57 3.37 30.17
CA ASP A 690 -10.14 3.43 30.05
C ASP A 690 -9.73 3.66 28.59
N ALA A 691 -8.90 4.67 28.34
CA ALA A 691 -8.26 4.91 27.06
C ALA A 691 -6.84 4.33 27.10
N THR A 692 -6.58 3.28 26.33
CA THR A 692 -5.27 2.63 26.26
C THR A 692 -4.66 2.79 24.89
N VAL A 693 -3.40 3.19 24.84
CA VAL A 693 -2.59 3.36 23.63
C VAL A 693 -1.23 2.70 23.83
N GLU A 694 -0.60 2.30 22.75
CA GLU A 694 0.75 1.77 22.73
C GLU A 694 1.74 2.85 22.29
N PHE A 695 2.93 2.84 22.88
CA PHE A 695 4.03 3.73 22.54
C PHE A 695 5.35 2.97 22.45
N SER A 696 6.21 3.47 21.58
CA SER A 696 7.64 3.18 21.60
C SER A 696 8.44 4.48 21.62
N ILE A 697 9.65 4.45 22.16
CA ILE A 697 10.51 5.64 22.16
C ILE A 697 11.71 5.38 21.26
N PRO A 698 11.87 6.17 20.19
CA PRO A 698 13.00 6.06 19.28
C PRO A 698 14.36 6.09 20.03
N GLU A 699 15.31 5.27 19.61
CA GLU A 699 16.59 5.08 20.32
C GLU A 699 17.35 6.41 20.55
N ASN A 700 17.33 7.30 19.56
CA ASN A 700 17.96 8.63 19.66
C ASN A 700 17.28 9.58 20.66
N LEU A 701 16.14 9.20 21.22
CA LEU A 701 15.39 9.98 22.20
C LEU A 701 15.38 9.31 23.59
N ARG A 702 16.10 8.18 23.77
CA ARG A 702 16.13 7.39 25.02
C ARG A 702 17.09 7.92 26.09
N ASP A 703 17.92 8.90 25.79
CA ASP A 703 18.88 9.52 26.69
C ASP A 703 18.41 10.85 27.31
N ARG A 704 17.11 11.19 27.16
CA ARG A 704 16.51 12.44 27.64
C ARG A 704 16.37 12.53 29.16
N GLY A 705 16.72 11.48 29.90
CA GLY A 705 16.77 11.42 31.36
C GLY A 705 15.40 11.29 32.02
N THR A 706 14.54 12.28 31.88
CA THR A 706 13.19 12.28 32.45
C THR A 706 12.14 12.42 31.35
N TYR A 707 11.12 11.58 31.46
CA TYR A 707 10.00 11.54 30.51
C TYR A 707 8.69 11.81 31.23
N TYR A 708 7.76 12.39 30.49
CA TYR A 708 6.42 12.67 30.96
C TYR A 708 5.39 12.29 29.91
N VAL A 709 4.22 11.87 30.37
CA VAL A 709 3.05 11.71 29.55
C VAL A 709 1.92 12.60 30.08
N MET A 710 1.18 13.20 29.16
CA MET A 710 -0.06 13.90 29.42
C MET A 710 -1.16 13.35 28.54
N ALA A 711 -2.36 13.29 29.09
CA ALA A 711 -3.57 12.97 28.36
C ALA A 711 -4.46 14.22 28.26
N PHE A 712 -4.98 14.48 27.06
CA PHE A 712 -5.81 15.64 26.75
C PHE A 712 -7.15 15.18 26.20
N ASN A 713 -8.16 15.93 26.48
CA ASN A 713 -9.38 15.87 25.71
C ASN A 713 -9.13 16.42 24.30
N ALA A 714 -9.25 15.60 23.28
CA ALA A 714 -8.96 15.98 21.91
C ALA A 714 -9.93 17.03 21.33
N PHE A 715 -11.14 17.17 21.92
CA PHE A 715 -12.14 18.13 21.46
C PHE A 715 -11.73 19.59 21.75
N ASN A 716 -11.18 19.86 22.92
CA ASN A 716 -10.86 21.22 23.34
C ASN A 716 -9.42 21.38 23.88
N TYR A 717 -8.59 20.35 23.73
CA TYR A 717 -7.19 20.29 24.15
C TYR A 717 -6.95 20.59 25.64
N GLN A 718 -7.98 20.41 26.49
CA GLN A 718 -7.81 20.56 27.92
C GLN A 718 -7.15 19.31 28.52
N PRO A 719 -6.09 19.46 29.33
CA PRO A 719 -5.45 18.34 29.98
C PRO A 719 -6.41 17.67 30.98
N LEU A 720 -6.42 16.34 30.98
CA LEU A 720 -7.21 15.57 31.95
C LEU A 720 -6.66 15.69 33.38
N SER A 721 -5.36 15.97 33.52
CA SER A 721 -4.68 16.24 34.79
C SER A 721 -3.78 17.46 34.64
N GLN A 722 -3.76 18.32 35.67
CA GLN A 722 -2.84 19.47 35.72
C GLN A 722 -1.39 19.04 35.91
N THR A 723 -1.14 17.81 36.39
CA THR A 723 0.18 17.29 36.64
C THR A 723 0.55 16.22 35.64
N PRO A 724 1.63 16.42 34.87
CA PRO A 724 2.15 15.38 33.96
C PRO A 724 2.57 14.13 34.76
N THR A 725 2.32 12.96 34.21
CA THR A 725 2.74 11.71 34.83
C THR A 725 4.17 11.40 34.39
N ARG A 726 5.07 11.30 35.38
CA ARG A 726 6.49 10.99 35.16
C ARG A 726 6.71 9.50 34.98
N PHE A 727 7.56 9.14 34.03
CA PHE A 727 8.06 7.78 33.87
C PHE A 727 9.56 7.76 33.53
N THR A 728 10.15 6.58 33.59
CA THR A 728 11.56 6.33 33.25
C THR A 728 11.66 5.12 32.32
N LEU A 729 12.70 5.12 31.50
CA LEU A 729 12.95 3.99 30.61
C LEU A 729 13.77 2.93 31.32
N LEU A 730 13.49 1.67 31.03
CA LEU A 730 14.40 0.57 31.28
C LEU A 730 15.71 0.86 30.55
N LYS A 731 16.83 0.89 31.28
CA LYS A 731 18.13 1.05 30.64
C LYS A 731 18.45 -0.22 29.85
N SER A 732 18.90 -0.05 28.63
CA SER A 732 19.43 -1.14 27.82
C SER A 732 20.60 -1.79 28.57
N GLY A 733 20.48 -3.07 28.99
CA GLY A 733 21.43 -3.79 29.81
C GLY A 733 21.07 -3.91 31.29
N GLY A 734 19.96 -3.29 31.74
CA GLY A 734 19.44 -3.50 33.11
C GLY A 734 18.48 -4.68 33.16
N VAL A 735 18.64 -5.56 34.10
CA VAL A 735 17.60 -6.51 34.52
C VAL A 735 16.42 -5.65 34.99
N ALA A 736 15.25 -5.82 34.40
CA ALA A 736 14.03 -5.24 34.94
C ALA A 736 13.89 -5.76 36.37
N ASP A 737 13.93 -4.88 37.37
CA ASP A 737 13.51 -5.25 38.70
C ASP A 737 12.06 -5.71 38.57
N ALA A 738 11.87 -7.03 38.64
CA ALA A 738 10.58 -7.66 38.60
C ALA A 738 9.80 -7.24 39.84
N VAL A 739 8.99 -6.22 39.72
CA VAL A 739 7.97 -5.93 40.72
C VAL A 739 6.67 -6.59 40.24
N ALA A 740 6.50 -7.77 40.85
CA ALA A 740 5.24 -8.46 41.17
C ALA A 740 4.27 -8.87 40.06
N GLU A 741 4.40 -10.03 39.58
CA GLU A 741 3.52 -11.16 39.98
C GLU A 741 4.41 -12.14 40.76
N ALA A 742 4.22 -12.26 42.03
CA ALA A 742 5.17 -12.86 42.96
C ALA A 742 5.48 -14.35 42.75
N ASP A 743 4.81 -15.06 41.84
CA ASP A 743 4.88 -16.52 41.73
C ASP A 743 5.16 -17.10 40.35
N SER A 744 5.20 -16.31 39.27
CA SER A 744 5.44 -16.86 37.94
C SER A 744 6.92 -16.82 37.52
N LEU A 745 7.39 -17.94 36.95
CA LEU A 745 8.74 -18.04 36.38
C LEU A 745 8.88 -17.09 35.17
N LYS A 746 9.92 -16.23 35.19
CA LYS A 746 10.20 -15.23 34.12
C LYS A 746 11.65 -15.35 33.66
N ILE A 747 11.92 -15.09 32.41
CA ILE A 747 13.25 -15.12 31.80
C ILE A 747 13.65 -13.71 31.40
N PHE A 748 14.78 -13.22 31.91
CA PHE A 748 15.37 -11.95 31.54
C PHE A 748 16.71 -12.19 30.85
N TYR A 749 17.06 -11.39 29.88
CA TYR A 749 18.33 -11.48 29.18
C TYR A 749 19.07 -10.13 29.25
N ASP A 750 20.21 -10.16 29.97
CA ASP A 750 21.12 -9.02 29.97
C ASP A 750 22.05 -9.10 28.76
N ARG A 751 21.88 -8.17 27.82
CA ARG A 751 22.68 -8.09 26.59
C ARG A 751 24.12 -7.62 26.86
N GLY A 752 24.32 -6.77 27.87
CA GLY A 752 25.64 -6.23 28.21
C GLY A 752 26.56 -7.26 28.86
N MET A 753 25.97 -8.13 29.68
CA MET A 753 26.67 -9.21 30.38
C MET A 753 26.52 -10.59 29.72
N HIS A 754 25.75 -10.68 28.66
CA HIS A 754 25.36 -11.94 28.00
C HIS A 754 24.87 -13.00 28.99
N THR A 755 23.99 -12.61 29.92
CA THR A 755 23.52 -13.44 30.99
C THR A 755 22.00 -13.59 30.96
N VAL A 756 21.52 -14.84 31.09
CA VAL A 756 20.11 -15.14 31.32
C VAL A 756 19.88 -15.12 32.83
N VAL A 757 18.85 -14.42 33.28
CA VAL A 757 18.42 -14.32 34.67
C VAL A 757 16.99 -14.83 34.80
N LEU A 758 16.73 -15.70 35.79
CA LEU A 758 15.41 -16.28 36.03
C LEU A 758 14.74 -15.61 37.23
N GLY A 759 13.64 -14.89 36.97
CA GLY A 759 12.79 -14.27 37.98
C GLY A 759 11.70 -15.23 38.48
N GLY A 760 11.02 -14.86 39.59
CA GLY A 760 9.98 -15.63 40.27
C GLY A 760 10.48 -16.26 41.59
N THR A 761 9.56 -16.73 42.44
CA THR A 761 9.87 -17.28 43.75
C THR A 761 9.99 -18.82 43.75
N SER A 762 9.39 -19.49 42.76
CA SER A 762 9.46 -20.95 42.65
C SER A 762 10.88 -21.43 42.34
N PRO A 763 11.35 -22.53 42.96
CA PRO A 763 12.64 -23.14 42.61
C PRO A 763 12.69 -23.52 41.14
N VAL A 764 13.78 -23.22 40.45
CA VAL A 764 13.99 -23.59 39.04
C VAL A 764 14.47 -25.04 38.98
N SER A 765 13.84 -25.83 38.14
CA SER A 765 14.19 -27.26 37.96
C SER A 765 15.10 -27.47 36.74
N SER A 766 14.93 -26.70 35.67
CA SER A 766 15.81 -26.75 34.48
C SER A 766 15.83 -25.46 33.71
N LEU A 767 16.96 -25.24 33.01
CA LEU A 767 17.14 -24.23 31.97
C LEU A 767 17.70 -24.93 30.72
N GLU A 768 17.07 -24.74 29.61
CA GLU A 768 17.45 -25.29 28.32
C GLU A 768 17.62 -24.15 27.32
N VAL A 769 18.69 -24.19 26.53
CA VAL A 769 18.95 -23.21 25.47
C VAL A 769 19.02 -23.93 24.12
N TYR A 770 18.31 -23.43 23.14
CA TYR A 770 18.26 -24.01 21.80
C TYR A 770 18.73 -22.99 20.76
N SER A 771 19.53 -23.46 19.82
CA SER A 771 19.85 -22.68 18.61
C SER A 771 18.65 -22.56 17.68
N ALA A 772 18.72 -21.65 16.71
CA ALA A 772 17.63 -21.40 15.75
C ALA A 772 17.21 -22.63 14.92
N ASP A 773 18.11 -23.62 14.78
CA ASP A 773 17.85 -24.92 14.13
C ASP A 773 17.30 -25.98 15.10
N GLY A 774 16.98 -25.59 16.35
CA GLY A 774 16.37 -26.45 17.34
C GLY A 774 17.35 -27.37 18.09
N LYS A 775 18.66 -27.20 17.95
CA LYS A 775 19.67 -28.00 18.65
C LYS A 775 19.84 -27.50 20.08
N ALA A 776 19.71 -28.40 21.05
CA ALA A 776 19.96 -28.09 22.46
C ALA A 776 21.44 -27.78 22.70
N ILE A 777 21.71 -26.75 23.49
CA ILE A 777 23.04 -26.30 23.87
C ILE A 777 23.12 -26.32 25.39
N ALA A 778 24.13 -26.99 25.91
CA ALA A 778 24.38 -27.04 27.35
C ALA A 778 24.88 -25.68 27.84
N VAL A 779 24.21 -25.15 28.88
CA VAL A 779 24.59 -23.92 29.56
C VAL A 779 24.54 -24.20 31.06
N ASP A 780 25.59 -23.82 31.77
CA ASP A 780 25.66 -24.02 33.20
C ASP A 780 24.90 -22.92 33.95
N MET A 781 24.06 -23.30 34.89
CA MET A 781 23.35 -22.40 35.79
C MET A 781 24.14 -22.17 37.10
N ASP A 782 24.25 -20.92 37.49
CA ASP A 782 24.69 -20.53 38.84
C ASP A 782 23.52 -19.88 39.60
N GLY A 783 22.89 -20.61 40.43
CA GLY A 783 21.67 -20.22 41.10
C GLY A 783 20.52 -19.98 40.16
N ARG A 784 20.18 -18.72 39.87
CA ARG A 784 19.11 -18.30 38.91
C ARG A 784 19.69 -17.58 37.68
N THR A 785 20.99 -17.68 37.48
CA THR A 785 21.64 -17.05 36.35
C THR A 785 22.37 -18.06 35.48
N ALA A 786 22.51 -17.77 34.19
CA ALA A 786 23.28 -18.59 33.27
C ALA A 786 23.97 -17.68 32.24
N SER A 787 25.32 -17.81 32.14
CA SER A 787 26.06 -17.06 31.14
C SER A 787 25.89 -17.72 29.78
N VAL A 788 25.58 -16.94 28.78
CA VAL A 788 25.53 -17.32 27.35
C VAL A 788 26.65 -16.64 26.56
N GLU A 789 27.65 -16.08 27.21
CA GLU A 789 28.79 -15.40 26.61
C GLU A 789 29.63 -16.31 25.70
N ALA A 790 29.70 -17.58 25.99
CA ALA A 790 30.44 -18.56 25.20
C ALA A 790 29.72 -18.98 23.91
N LEU A 791 28.43 -18.61 23.72
CA LEU A 791 27.69 -18.99 22.55
C LEU A 791 28.10 -18.11 21.34
N PRO A 792 28.12 -18.63 20.12
CA PRO A 792 28.30 -17.83 18.90
C PRO A 792 27.25 -16.73 18.76
N ALA A 793 27.54 -15.66 18.01
CA ALA A 793 26.54 -14.65 17.67
C ALA A 793 25.38 -15.31 16.91
N GLY A 794 24.13 -15.08 17.37
CA GLY A 794 22.95 -15.74 16.81
C GLY A 794 21.70 -15.58 17.68
N VAL A 795 20.65 -16.19 17.20
CA VAL A 795 19.35 -16.21 17.90
C VAL A 795 19.18 -17.55 18.61
N TYR A 796 18.75 -17.49 19.87
CA TYR A 796 18.55 -18.66 20.73
C TYR A 796 17.18 -18.62 21.40
N VAL A 797 16.60 -19.79 21.65
CA VAL A 797 15.40 -19.96 22.46
C VAL A 797 15.80 -20.51 23.82
N VAL A 798 15.46 -19.80 24.86
CA VAL A 798 15.68 -20.21 26.25
C VAL A 798 14.36 -20.71 26.83
N VAL A 799 14.37 -21.89 27.44
CA VAL A 799 13.23 -22.50 28.12
C VAL A 799 13.63 -22.78 29.56
N ALA A 800 12.92 -22.17 30.49
CA ALA A 800 13.10 -22.45 31.92
C ALA A 800 11.87 -23.22 32.46
N THR A 801 12.10 -24.17 33.35
CA THR A 801 11.03 -24.94 34.01
C THR A 801 11.21 -24.83 35.51
N ASP A 802 10.16 -24.56 36.27
CA ASP A 802 10.20 -24.55 37.71
C ASP A 802 9.85 -25.95 38.34
N ALA A 803 9.95 -26.02 39.64
CA ALA A 803 9.68 -27.27 40.38
C ALA A 803 8.21 -27.73 40.32
N THR A 804 7.29 -26.88 39.90
CA THR A 804 5.87 -27.20 39.71
C THR A 804 5.59 -27.72 38.30
N GLY A 805 6.58 -27.62 37.38
CA GLY A 805 6.43 -27.94 35.96
C GLY A 805 5.95 -26.79 35.10
N ALA A 806 5.78 -25.58 35.66
CA ALA A 806 5.46 -24.40 34.89
C ALA A 806 6.68 -23.95 34.04
N ARG A 807 6.41 -23.55 32.79
CA ARG A 807 7.45 -23.22 31.83
C ARG A 807 7.38 -21.76 31.43
N ALA A 808 8.54 -21.13 31.34
CA ALA A 808 8.74 -19.84 30.67
C ALA A 808 9.63 -20.03 29.44
N THR A 809 9.37 -19.27 28.37
CA THR A 809 10.18 -19.32 27.14
C THR A 809 10.50 -17.91 26.69
N ALA A 810 11.76 -17.66 26.35
CA ALA A 810 12.20 -16.39 25.80
C ALA A 810 13.11 -16.59 24.57
N LYS A 811 13.05 -15.66 23.63
CA LYS A 811 13.97 -15.57 22.50
C LYS A 811 15.04 -14.54 22.83
N ILE A 812 16.29 -14.92 22.74
CA ILE A 812 17.44 -14.03 23.00
C ILE A 812 18.30 -13.93 21.74
N ALA A 813 18.89 -12.76 21.52
CA ALA A 813 19.88 -12.53 20.47
C ALA A 813 21.24 -12.22 21.14
N ARG A 814 22.28 -13.02 20.79
CA ARG A 814 23.63 -12.82 21.23
C ARG A 814 24.51 -12.25 20.10
#